data_b2a6b9c0d2a0ccbc7c5b3226b7f38a60
#
_entry.id   b2a6b9c0d2a0ccbc7c5b3226b7f38a60
#
_cell.length_a   1.000
_cell.length_b   1.000
_cell.length_c   1.000
_cell.angle_alpha   90.00
_cell.angle_beta   90.00
_cell.angle_gamma   90.00
#
_symmetry.space_group_name_H-M   'P 1'
#
loop_
_entity.id
_entity.type
_entity.pdbx_description
1 polymer ?
#
loop_
_entity_poly.entity_id
_entity_poly.type
_entity_poly.pdbx_seq_one_letter_code
_entity_poly.pdbx_strand_id
1 'polypeptide(L)'
;MTRFEDTRILIVGLGLIGGSIARGLKRKNPNQPIIACDCDGAQMAAALASQDVDQVYEIDALSAACADADLVVIALPPLATADILPRLESYCNERAIITDVASVKGYVVAAAEKLAAGFSARFVPGHPIAGSEKSGYLASKGELFEGRNTILTPLKNNSSEALRLVTAMWTTLDANMLAMSVQRHDEVLAATSHLPHLLAYSIVDVLAKQERSGDIFRYAAGGFADFSRLASSDARMWSDIFVANRAASAEVLGAMITALQALKTALETSPDARLGTDLHALFSDAKETREAFINTHFNPTANKPMNEKSVVFIAGQSIADQSCATLPQVKGRVRVPGDKSISHRSIIFGAIAEGRTEVSGFLEGEDALNTVAAFRELGVTIVGPENGKLSIIGVGRDGLSAPRKPLYMGNSGTAMRLLSGLLAAQQFDSELTGDESLTKRPMARVVEPLRLMGATIDAQAGGRPPLKIAPAKLHGIRYAMPMASAQVKSCLLLAGLYADGVTEISEPGICRDHTERMLEGFGYPLTRSADGSTVSLEGGHALKATTIDVPSDISSATFFLVAAAICPGSDVVLEHVGINPTRIGVINILKLMGADISVLNPRSVGGEPVAELAIKYAPLHGITIPESQIPLAIDEFPALFIAAATAKGETLLRGAEELRVKESDRLAAMAAGLERIGVDCEMFPDGISIAGDPEVRFASAEIDSEGDHRIAMAFAVASLRAAGELRILNCANVATSFPNFVELSSTLGLEIRVEHA
;
A
#
# COMPACT_ATOMS: atom_id res chain seq x y z
N MET A 1 -20.16 21.79 -12.43
CA MET A 1 -19.78 20.36 -12.66
C MET A 1 -21.05 19.56 -12.84
N THR A 2 -21.19 18.87 -13.97
CA THR A 2 -22.32 17.98 -14.22
C THR A 2 -22.29 16.84 -13.20
N ARG A 3 -23.40 16.54 -12.53
CA ARG A 3 -23.50 15.38 -11.64
C ARG A 3 -23.51 14.12 -12.50
N PHE A 4 -22.97 13.02 -12.00
CA PHE A 4 -22.97 11.77 -12.76
C PHE A 4 -24.39 11.34 -13.17
N GLU A 5 -25.37 11.60 -12.32
CA GLU A 5 -26.79 11.29 -12.56
C GLU A 5 -27.39 11.99 -13.80
N ASP A 6 -26.82 13.12 -14.21
CA ASP A 6 -27.28 13.91 -15.37
C ASP A 6 -26.43 13.63 -16.63
N THR A 7 -25.44 12.73 -16.55
CA THR A 7 -24.49 12.42 -17.62
C THR A 7 -25.16 11.57 -18.71
N ARG A 8 -25.09 11.99 -19.97
CA ARG A 8 -25.56 11.17 -21.12
C ARG A 8 -24.50 10.15 -21.48
N ILE A 9 -24.85 8.88 -21.38
CA ILE A 9 -23.93 7.76 -21.57
C ILE A 9 -24.20 7.10 -22.91
N LEU A 10 -23.16 6.99 -23.75
CA LEU A 10 -23.17 6.16 -24.95
C LEU A 10 -22.43 4.86 -24.67
N ILE A 11 -23.07 3.72 -24.86
CA ILE A 11 -22.47 2.38 -24.78
C ILE A 11 -22.28 1.84 -26.20
N VAL A 12 -21.04 1.58 -26.59
CA VAL A 12 -20.69 1.00 -27.88
C VAL A 12 -20.39 -0.49 -27.67
N GLY A 13 -21.31 -1.33 -28.11
CA GLY A 13 -21.33 -2.78 -27.87
C GLY A 13 -22.31 -3.20 -26.79
N LEU A 14 -23.37 -3.92 -27.16
CA LEU A 14 -24.43 -4.45 -26.28
C LEU A 14 -24.25 -5.95 -25.99
N GLY A 15 -23.00 -6.39 -25.82
CA GLY A 15 -22.70 -7.74 -25.34
C GLY A 15 -22.98 -7.91 -23.83
N LEU A 16 -22.40 -8.96 -23.26
CA LEU A 16 -22.49 -9.23 -21.81
C LEU A 16 -22.11 -8.02 -20.96
N ILE A 17 -20.97 -7.40 -21.24
CA ILE A 17 -20.43 -6.30 -20.40
C ILE A 17 -21.21 -5.01 -20.63
N GLY A 18 -21.38 -4.58 -21.89
CA GLY A 18 -22.11 -3.34 -22.20
C GLY A 18 -23.57 -3.37 -21.76
N GLY A 19 -24.25 -4.52 -21.98
CA GLY A 19 -25.59 -4.75 -21.47
C GLY A 19 -25.69 -4.75 -19.95
N SER A 20 -24.68 -5.29 -19.25
CA SER A 20 -24.65 -5.27 -17.78
C SER A 20 -24.41 -3.87 -17.23
N ILE A 21 -23.60 -3.05 -17.90
CA ILE A 21 -23.43 -1.63 -17.55
C ILE A 21 -24.77 -0.89 -17.69
N ALA A 22 -25.46 -1.05 -18.82
CA ALA A 22 -26.76 -0.42 -19.06
C ALA A 22 -27.78 -0.80 -17.98
N ARG A 23 -27.97 -2.10 -17.74
CA ARG A 23 -28.89 -2.64 -16.72
C ARG A 23 -28.54 -2.15 -15.31
N GLY A 24 -27.27 -2.21 -14.95
CA GLY A 24 -26.78 -1.79 -13.64
C GLY A 24 -27.04 -0.31 -13.38
N LEU A 25 -26.75 0.55 -14.35
CA LEU A 25 -26.99 1.99 -14.23
C LEU A 25 -28.49 2.32 -14.16
N LYS A 26 -29.31 1.73 -15.02
CA LYS A 26 -30.77 1.91 -14.98
C LYS A 26 -31.40 1.39 -13.68
N ARG A 27 -30.87 0.31 -13.13
CA ARG A 27 -31.31 -0.20 -11.82
C ARG A 27 -31.02 0.78 -10.68
N LYS A 28 -29.89 1.46 -10.73
CA LYS A 28 -29.49 2.48 -9.72
C LYS A 28 -30.20 3.82 -9.94
N ASN A 29 -30.35 4.23 -11.18
CA ASN A 29 -31.05 5.45 -11.59
C ASN A 29 -31.87 5.18 -12.84
N PRO A 30 -33.19 4.91 -12.74
CA PRO A 30 -34.06 4.67 -13.90
C PRO A 30 -34.09 5.83 -14.92
N ASN A 31 -33.76 7.05 -14.48
CA ASN A 31 -33.75 8.24 -15.33
C ASN A 31 -32.37 8.52 -15.96
N GLN A 32 -31.35 7.68 -15.71
CA GLN A 32 -30.04 7.85 -16.34
C GLN A 32 -30.15 7.83 -17.85
N PRO A 33 -29.74 8.87 -18.58
CA PRO A 33 -29.83 8.86 -20.05
C PRO A 33 -28.78 7.91 -20.63
N ILE A 34 -29.22 6.83 -21.30
CA ILE A 34 -28.34 5.80 -21.89
C ILE A 34 -28.71 5.61 -23.36
N ILE A 35 -27.72 5.81 -24.23
CA ILE A 35 -27.77 5.51 -25.65
C ILE A 35 -26.89 4.29 -25.91
N ALA A 36 -27.27 3.39 -26.81
CA ALA A 36 -26.43 2.28 -27.21
C ALA A 36 -26.20 2.23 -28.72
N CYS A 37 -25.04 1.69 -29.11
CA CYS A 37 -24.65 1.48 -30.48
C CYS A 37 -24.12 0.06 -30.66
N ASP A 38 -24.66 -0.72 -31.56
CA ASP A 38 -24.22 -2.09 -31.84
C ASP A 38 -24.39 -2.44 -33.34
N CYS A 39 -23.84 -3.55 -33.79
CA CYS A 39 -24.05 -4.13 -35.11
C CYS A 39 -25.14 -5.19 -35.12
N ASP A 40 -25.60 -5.67 -33.96
CA ASP A 40 -26.61 -6.71 -33.81
C ASP A 40 -27.98 -6.11 -33.47
N GLY A 41 -28.85 -6.05 -34.47
CA GLY A 41 -30.21 -5.51 -34.33
C GLY A 41 -31.09 -6.25 -33.32
N ALA A 42 -30.85 -7.54 -33.08
CA ALA A 42 -31.61 -8.32 -32.10
C ALA A 42 -31.21 -7.93 -30.66
N GLN A 43 -29.95 -7.72 -30.39
CA GLN A 43 -29.48 -7.24 -29.08
C GLN A 43 -29.96 -5.83 -28.78
N MET A 44 -29.92 -4.93 -29.78
CA MET A 44 -30.45 -3.58 -29.67
C MET A 44 -31.97 -3.56 -29.38
N ALA A 45 -32.75 -4.35 -30.11
CA ALA A 45 -34.19 -4.47 -29.88
C ALA A 45 -34.50 -4.99 -28.46
N ALA A 46 -33.76 -5.99 -28.00
CA ALA A 46 -33.94 -6.56 -26.67
C ALA A 46 -33.61 -5.53 -25.56
N ALA A 47 -32.53 -4.76 -25.70
CA ALA A 47 -32.14 -3.73 -24.74
C ALA A 47 -33.16 -2.60 -24.65
N LEU A 48 -33.71 -2.17 -25.79
CA LEU A 48 -34.75 -1.15 -25.86
C LEU A 48 -36.07 -1.66 -25.24
N ALA A 49 -36.47 -2.89 -25.57
CA ALA A 49 -37.67 -3.51 -25.01
C ALA A 49 -37.58 -3.70 -23.47
N SER A 50 -36.42 -3.93 -22.93
CA SER A 50 -36.15 -4.03 -21.47
C SER A 50 -36.04 -2.67 -20.78
N GLN A 51 -36.10 -1.56 -21.53
CA GLN A 51 -35.89 -0.20 -21.03
C GLN A 51 -34.50 0.02 -20.33
N ASP A 52 -33.53 -0.79 -20.70
CA ASP A 52 -32.14 -0.65 -20.19
C ASP A 52 -31.36 0.43 -20.95
N VAL A 53 -31.89 0.85 -22.12
CA VAL A 53 -31.40 1.97 -22.94
C VAL A 53 -32.57 2.81 -23.45
N ASP A 54 -32.37 4.11 -23.66
CA ASP A 54 -33.44 5.02 -24.14
C ASP A 54 -33.48 5.10 -25.67
N GLN A 55 -32.31 4.90 -26.31
CA GLN A 55 -32.16 4.94 -27.78
C GLN A 55 -31.10 3.96 -28.23
N VAL A 56 -31.22 3.48 -29.45
CA VAL A 56 -30.24 2.58 -30.09
C VAL A 56 -29.89 3.09 -31.48
N TYR A 57 -28.66 2.86 -31.90
CA TYR A 57 -28.15 3.19 -33.22
C TYR A 57 -27.35 2.02 -33.79
N GLU A 58 -27.43 1.79 -35.09
CA GLU A 58 -26.53 0.90 -35.79
C GLU A 58 -25.10 1.49 -35.82
N ILE A 59 -24.08 0.65 -35.90
CA ILE A 59 -22.69 1.07 -35.87
C ILE A 59 -22.29 2.05 -36.98
N ASP A 60 -23.03 2.02 -38.11
CA ASP A 60 -22.83 2.97 -39.21
C ASP A 60 -23.37 4.37 -38.88
N ALA A 61 -24.28 4.49 -37.93
CA ALA A 61 -24.81 5.74 -37.42
C ALA A 61 -24.08 6.24 -36.14
N LEU A 62 -22.88 5.73 -35.83
CA LEU A 62 -22.10 6.06 -34.65
C LEU A 62 -21.90 7.58 -34.47
N SER A 63 -21.75 8.35 -35.55
CA SER A 63 -21.59 9.79 -35.50
C SER A 63 -22.80 10.50 -34.88
N ALA A 64 -23.99 10.03 -35.17
CA ALA A 64 -25.24 10.54 -34.58
C ALA A 64 -25.36 10.16 -33.09
N ALA A 65 -24.96 8.93 -32.73
CA ALA A 65 -24.92 8.49 -31.33
C ALA A 65 -23.92 9.29 -30.46
N CYS A 66 -22.79 9.71 -31.03
CA CYS A 66 -21.75 10.48 -30.34
C CYS A 66 -22.11 11.97 -30.10
N ALA A 67 -23.05 12.52 -30.85
CA ALA A 67 -23.26 13.98 -30.93
C ALA A 67 -23.51 14.64 -29.56
N ASP A 68 -24.29 14.01 -28.70
CA ASP A 68 -24.70 14.54 -27.40
C ASP A 68 -24.14 13.72 -26.21
N ALA A 69 -23.21 12.78 -26.43
CA ALA A 69 -22.65 11.94 -25.37
C ALA A 69 -21.66 12.73 -24.50
N ASP A 70 -21.83 12.65 -23.19
CA ASP A 70 -20.89 13.17 -22.20
C ASP A 70 -19.86 12.11 -21.80
N LEU A 71 -20.28 10.82 -21.77
CA LEU A 71 -19.45 9.66 -21.47
C LEU A 71 -19.68 8.57 -22.52
N VAL A 72 -18.62 8.09 -23.15
CA VAL A 72 -18.64 6.99 -24.11
C VAL A 72 -17.95 5.76 -23.49
N VAL A 73 -18.66 4.65 -23.43
CA VAL A 73 -18.16 3.35 -22.92
C VAL A 73 -18.01 2.38 -24.08
N ILE A 74 -16.79 2.00 -24.40
CA ILE A 74 -16.48 1.05 -25.48
C ILE A 74 -16.46 -0.36 -24.89
N ALA A 75 -17.51 -1.13 -25.14
CA ALA A 75 -17.66 -2.51 -24.63
C ALA A 75 -17.44 -3.54 -25.74
N LEU A 76 -16.30 -3.42 -26.42
CA LEU A 76 -15.88 -4.26 -27.55
C LEU A 76 -14.63 -5.09 -27.21
N PRO A 77 -14.33 -6.18 -27.96
CA PRO A 77 -13.06 -6.90 -27.88
C PRO A 77 -11.84 -5.98 -28.13
N PRO A 78 -10.63 -6.34 -27.64
CA PRO A 78 -9.47 -5.42 -27.66
C PRO A 78 -9.10 -4.88 -29.05
N LEU A 79 -9.12 -5.71 -30.09
CA LEU A 79 -8.78 -5.27 -31.46
C LEU A 79 -9.85 -4.31 -32.00
N ALA A 80 -11.14 -4.65 -31.86
CA ALA A 80 -12.24 -3.79 -32.28
C ALA A 80 -12.29 -2.48 -31.50
N THR A 81 -11.93 -2.51 -30.20
CA THR A 81 -11.79 -1.30 -29.38
C THR A 81 -10.72 -0.37 -29.97
N ALA A 82 -9.56 -0.89 -30.34
CA ALA A 82 -8.51 -0.08 -30.95
C ALA A 82 -8.93 0.50 -32.32
N ASP A 83 -9.63 -0.29 -33.13
CA ASP A 83 -10.05 0.11 -34.48
C ASP A 83 -11.13 1.20 -34.48
N ILE A 84 -11.97 1.29 -33.43
CA ILE A 84 -13.04 2.30 -33.37
C ILE A 84 -12.57 3.66 -32.84
N LEU A 85 -11.44 3.73 -32.13
CA LEU A 85 -10.93 4.97 -31.50
C LEU A 85 -10.80 6.16 -32.46
N PRO A 86 -10.25 6.03 -33.71
CA PRO A 86 -10.17 7.13 -34.65
C PRO A 86 -11.52 7.68 -35.09
N ARG A 87 -12.56 6.84 -35.14
CA ARG A 87 -13.94 7.26 -35.46
C ARG A 87 -14.50 8.08 -34.28
N LEU A 88 -14.29 7.63 -33.04
CA LEU A 88 -14.72 8.35 -31.84
C LEU A 88 -14.02 9.71 -31.70
N GLU A 89 -12.72 9.78 -32.02
CA GLU A 89 -12.02 11.07 -32.07
C GLU A 89 -12.68 12.07 -33.00
N SER A 90 -13.12 11.61 -34.17
CA SER A 90 -13.75 12.45 -35.20
C SER A 90 -15.20 12.79 -34.90
N TYR A 91 -15.93 11.96 -34.16
CA TYR A 91 -17.38 12.07 -33.99
C TYR A 91 -17.80 12.64 -32.63
N CYS A 92 -17.04 12.38 -31.57
CA CYS A 92 -17.36 12.87 -30.24
C CYS A 92 -16.99 14.34 -30.07
N ASN A 93 -17.81 15.07 -29.32
CA ASN A 93 -17.46 16.44 -28.95
C ASN A 93 -16.19 16.45 -28.07
N GLU A 94 -15.50 17.61 -28.03
CA GLU A 94 -14.23 17.75 -27.31
C GLU A 94 -14.33 17.60 -25.78
N ARG A 95 -15.55 17.60 -25.21
CA ARG A 95 -15.81 17.43 -23.78
C ARG A 95 -16.15 16.00 -23.40
N ALA A 96 -16.54 15.17 -24.37
CA ALA A 96 -16.92 13.78 -24.12
C ALA A 96 -15.75 12.98 -23.55
N ILE A 97 -15.96 12.35 -22.41
CA ILE A 97 -15.01 11.42 -21.78
C ILE A 97 -15.21 10.05 -22.41
N ILE A 98 -14.12 9.35 -22.68
CA ILE A 98 -14.15 8.02 -23.29
C ILE A 98 -13.50 7.02 -22.35
N THR A 99 -14.11 5.85 -22.20
CA THR A 99 -13.53 4.70 -21.47
C THR A 99 -13.78 3.43 -22.24
N ASP A 100 -12.99 2.40 -21.99
CA ASP A 100 -13.18 1.07 -22.54
C ASP A 100 -13.25 0.01 -21.43
N VAL A 101 -13.64 -1.23 -21.82
CA VAL A 101 -13.71 -2.38 -20.91
C VAL A 101 -12.88 -3.55 -21.39
N ALA A 102 -12.02 -3.35 -22.39
CA ALA A 102 -11.22 -4.41 -22.99
C ALA A 102 -10.27 -5.08 -21.96
N SER A 103 -10.05 -6.38 -22.13
CA SER A 103 -9.22 -7.19 -21.23
C SER A 103 -7.70 -7.03 -21.43
N VAL A 104 -7.27 -6.29 -22.46
CA VAL A 104 -5.86 -5.96 -22.74
C VAL A 104 -5.75 -4.44 -22.89
N LYS A 105 -4.81 -3.82 -22.19
CA LYS A 105 -4.68 -2.36 -22.16
C LYS A 105 -3.59 -1.84 -23.11
N GLY A 106 -2.43 -2.50 -23.16
CA GLY A 106 -1.30 -2.01 -23.97
C GLY A 106 -1.63 -1.80 -25.44
N TYR A 107 -2.37 -2.71 -26.05
CA TYR A 107 -2.78 -2.63 -27.44
C TYR A 107 -3.74 -1.47 -27.71
N VAL A 108 -4.73 -1.29 -26.84
CA VAL A 108 -5.74 -0.23 -26.93
C VAL A 108 -5.11 1.14 -26.68
N VAL A 109 -4.26 1.25 -25.66
CA VAL A 109 -3.56 2.49 -25.32
C VAL A 109 -2.60 2.90 -26.44
N ALA A 110 -1.85 1.97 -27.02
CA ALA A 110 -0.97 2.24 -28.16
C ALA A 110 -1.73 2.77 -29.40
N ALA A 111 -3.01 2.38 -29.56
CA ALA A 111 -3.87 2.96 -30.59
C ALA A 111 -4.32 4.38 -30.21
N ALA A 112 -4.71 4.62 -28.96
CA ALA A 112 -5.13 5.93 -28.45
C ALA A 112 -4.00 6.96 -28.48
N GLU A 113 -2.75 6.55 -28.21
CA GLU A 113 -1.57 7.45 -28.22
C GLU A 113 -1.18 7.95 -29.63
N LYS A 114 -1.68 7.31 -30.68
CA LYS A 114 -1.50 7.79 -32.06
C LYS A 114 -2.46 8.92 -32.44
N LEU A 115 -3.48 9.16 -31.62
CA LEU A 115 -4.48 10.20 -31.81
C LEU A 115 -4.03 11.52 -31.19
N ALA A 116 -4.82 12.58 -31.35
CA ALA A 116 -4.49 13.90 -30.80
C ALA A 116 -4.33 13.86 -29.27
N ALA A 117 -3.42 14.64 -28.73
CA ALA A 117 -3.17 14.72 -27.29
C ALA A 117 -4.43 15.08 -26.47
N GLY A 118 -5.34 15.88 -27.03
CA GLY A 118 -6.64 16.17 -26.41
C GLY A 118 -7.56 14.95 -26.30
N PHE A 119 -7.47 13.99 -27.21
CA PHE A 119 -8.23 12.73 -27.13
C PHE A 119 -7.70 11.86 -26.01
N SER A 120 -6.40 11.63 -25.94
CA SER A 120 -5.80 10.79 -24.89
C SER A 120 -5.97 11.41 -23.48
N ALA A 121 -6.10 12.72 -23.35
CA ALA A 121 -6.39 13.38 -22.07
C ALA A 121 -7.78 13.01 -21.49
N ARG A 122 -8.72 12.68 -22.33
CA ARG A 122 -10.10 12.31 -22.00
C ARG A 122 -10.42 10.82 -22.19
N PHE A 123 -9.46 10.01 -22.64
CA PHE A 123 -9.58 8.56 -22.75
C PHE A 123 -9.02 7.89 -21.49
N VAL A 124 -9.88 7.28 -20.68
CA VAL A 124 -9.52 6.58 -19.45
C VAL A 124 -9.68 5.08 -19.66
N PRO A 125 -8.60 4.31 -19.88
CA PRO A 125 -8.71 2.88 -20.09
C PRO A 125 -9.14 2.14 -18.83
N GLY A 126 -10.07 1.19 -18.97
CA GLY A 126 -10.61 0.38 -17.86
C GLY A 126 -10.75 -1.08 -18.23
N HIS A 127 -10.83 -1.94 -17.21
CA HIS A 127 -11.08 -3.37 -17.35
C HIS A 127 -11.85 -3.90 -16.13
N PRO A 128 -13.15 -4.19 -16.24
CA PRO A 128 -13.88 -4.88 -15.17
C PRO A 128 -13.48 -6.35 -15.12
N ILE A 129 -13.02 -6.81 -13.95
CA ILE A 129 -12.68 -8.23 -13.72
C ILE A 129 -13.97 -8.99 -13.37
N ALA A 130 -14.84 -9.06 -14.35
CA ALA A 130 -16.14 -9.70 -14.25
C ALA A 130 -16.55 -10.23 -15.62
N GLY A 131 -17.18 -11.41 -15.66
CA GLY A 131 -17.59 -12.06 -16.90
C GLY A 131 -18.22 -13.42 -16.65
N SER A 132 -18.64 -14.05 -17.71
CA SER A 132 -19.09 -15.45 -17.73
C SER A 132 -18.77 -16.08 -19.09
N GLU A 133 -18.94 -17.40 -19.19
CA GLU A 133 -18.79 -18.14 -20.46
C GLU A 133 -19.88 -17.79 -21.48
N LYS A 134 -20.97 -17.16 -21.02
CA LYS A 134 -22.09 -16.76 -21.87
C LYS A 134 -21.82 -15.41 -22.50
N SER A 135 -22.26 -15.21 -23.72
CA SER A 135 -22.12 -13.97 -24.50
C SER A 135 -23.48 -13.36 -24.88
N GLY A 136 -23.42 -12.10 -25.32
CA GLY A 136 -24.60 -11.37 -25.80
C GLY A 136 -25.38 -10.66 -24.67
N TYR A 137 -26.31 -9.78 -25.11
CA TYR A 137 -27.11 -8.94 -24.21
C TYR A 137 -28.01 -9.76 -23.27
N LEU A 138 -28.60 -10.88 -23.77
CA LEU A 138 -29.47 -11.72 -22.93
C LEU A 138 -28.78 -12.40 -21.75
N ALA A 139 -27.45 -12.51 -21.81
CA ALA A 139 -26.65 -13.01 -20.69
C ALA A 139 -26.26 -11.91 -19.66
N SER A 140 -26.50 -10.64 -19.97
CA SER A 140 -26.14 -9.51 -19.11
C SER A 140 -26.96 -9.47 -17.82
N LYS A 141 -26.34 -8.92 -16.76
CA LYS A 141 -26.92 -8.84 -15.42
C LYS A 141 -26.59 -7.48 -14.79
N GLY A 142 -27.56 -6.80 -14.21
CA GLY A 142 -27.37 -5.49 -13.58
C GLY A 142 -26.46 -5.50 -12.36
N GLU A 143 -26.29 -6.65 -11.71
CA GLU A 143 -25.44 -6.88 -10.54
C GLU A 143 -24.05 -7.46 -10.88
N LEU A 144 -23.69 -7.56 -12.15
CA LEU A 144 -22.47 -8.24 -12.61
C LEU A 144 -21.19 -7.69 -11.94
N PHE A 145 -21.17 -6.39 -11.66
CA PHE A 145 -19.98 -5.68 -11.15
C PHE A 145 -19.96 -5.49 -9.65
N GLU A 146 -21.07 -5.80 -8.94
CA GLU A 146 -21.18 -5.61 -7.50
C GLU A 146 -20.10 -6.40 -6.75
N GLY A 147 -19.27 -5.68 -5.98
CA GLY A 147 -18.15 -6.26 -5.24
C GLY A 147 -17.02 -6.81 -6.12
N ARG A 148 -17.08 -6.64 -7.45
CA ARG A 148 -16.02 -7.08 -8.36
C ARG A 148 -15.01 -5.96 -8.59
N ASN A 149 -13.76 -6.36 -8.83
CA ASN A 149 -12.71 -5.41 -9.13
C ASN A 149 -12.86 -4.82 -10.53
N THR A 150 -12.71 -3.52 -10.65
CA THR A 150 -12.49 -2.83 -11.93
C THR A 150 -11.15 -2.13 -11.89
N ILE A 151 -10.30 -2.44 -12.86
CA ILE A 151 -8.95 -1.87 -12.96
C ILE A 151 -8.98 -0.71 -13.94
N LEU A 152 -8.60 0.48 -13.48
CA LEU A 152 -8.26 1.59 -14.37
C LEU A 152 -6.76 1.61 -14.63
N THR A 153 -6.37 1.98 -15.86
CA THR A 153 -4.95 2.19 -16.21
C THR A 153 -4.74 3.63 -16.67
N PRO A 154 -4.74 4.62 -15.75
CA PRO A 154 -4.74 6.03 -16.09
C PRO A 154 -3.50 6.42 -16.89
N LEU A 155 -3.70 7.16 -17.98
CA LEU A 155 -2.63 7.73 -18.79
C LEU A 155 -2.03 8.97 -18.10
N LYS A 156 -0.77 9.31 -18.43
CA LYS A 156 -0.08 10.44 -17.80
C LYS A 156 -0.80 11.78 -17.98
N ASN A 157 -1.47 11.96 -19.10
CA ASN A 157 -2.18 13.17 -19.49
C ASN A 157 -3.67 13.15 -19.19
N ASN A 158 -4.23 12.08 -18.57
CA ASN A 158 -5.64 12.07 -18.20
C ASN A 158 -6.00 13.24 -17.30
N SER A 159 -7.10 13.92 -17.62
CA SER A 159 -7.63 14.97 -16.75
C SER A 159 -8.25 14.39 -15.50
N SER A 160 -8.17 15.10 -14.37
CA SER A 160 -8.82 14.70 -13.13
C SER A 160 -10.34 14.56 -13.28
N GLU A 161 -10.95 15.35 -14.17
CA GLU A 161 -12.37 15.27 -14.48
C GLU A 161 -12.74 13.95 -15.18
N ALA A 162 -11.93 13.53 -16.18
CA ALA A 162 -12.14 12.27 -16.88
C ALA A 162 -12.05 11.07 -15.91
N LEU A 163 -11.01 11.03 -15.10
CA LEU A 163 -10.83 9.97 -14.11
C LEU A 163 -11.97 9.93 -13.09
N ARG A 164 -12.40 11.10 -12.60
CA ARG A 164 -13.51 11.18 -11.64
C ARG A 164 -14.82 10.68 -12.24
N LEU A 165 -15.15 11.06 -13.50
CA LEU A 165 -16.39 10.64 -14.15
C LEU A 165 -16.42 9.13 -14.37
N VAL A 166 -15.33 8.54 -14.87
CA VAL A 166 -15.24 7.09 -15.09
C VAL A 166 -15.25 6.34 -13.76
N THR A 167 -14.56 6.84 -12.73
CA THR A 167 -14.62 6.26 -11.39
C THR A 167 -16.02 6.32 -10.81
N ALA A 168 -16.75 7.43 -10.97
CA ALA A 168 -18.13 7.57 -10.52
C ALA A 168 -19.06 6.56 -11.19
N MET A 169 -18.91 6.31 -12.50
CA MET A 169 -19.67 5.29 -13.21
C MET A 169 -19.50 3.91 -12.57
N TRP A 170 -18.27 3.47 -12.39
CA TRP A 170 -18.00 2.14 -11.81
C TRP A 170 -18.39 2.05 -10.33
N THR A 171 -18.23 3.13 -9.58
CA THR A 171 -18.68 3.20 -8.18
C THR A 171 -20.20 3.09 -8.07
N THR A 172 -20.93 3.73 -9.00
CA THR A 172 -22.40 3.59 -9.08
C THR A 172 -22.84 2.12 -9.34
N LEU A 173 -22.00 1.36 -10.04
CA LEU A 173 -22.21 -0.07 -10.28
C LEU A 173 -21.72 -0.97 -9.13
N ASP A 174 -21.34 -0.39 -7.98
CA ASP A 174 -20.79 -1.07 -6.79
C ASP A 174 -19.51 -1.87 -7.08
N ALA A 175 -18.74 -1.50 -8.10
CA ALA A 175 -17.45 -2.08 -8.38
C ALA A 175 -16.37 -1.61 -7.37
N ASN A 176 -15.39 -2.48 -7.09
CA ASN A 176 -14.20 -2.13 -6.33
C ASN A 176 -13.14 -1.53 -7.26
N MET A 177 -12.76 -0.28 -7.03
CA MET A 177 -11.84 0.42 -7.91
C MET A 177 -10.39 0.11 -7.59
N LEU A 178 -9.64 -0.34 -8.59
CA LEU A 178 -8.19 -0.50 -8.56
C LEU A 178 -7.56 0.35 -9.67
N ALA A 179 -6.30 0.74 -9.50
CA ALA A 179 -5.55 1.38 -10.57
C ALA A 179 -4.11 0.86 -10.60
N MET A 180 -3.60 0.62 -11.79
CA MET A 180 -2.21 0.20 -12.02
C MET A 180 -1.71 0.73 -13.36
N SER A 181 -0.41 0.57 -13.64
CA SER A 181 0.15 0.91 -14.94
C SER A 181 -0.38 -0.03 -16.04
N VAL A 182 -0.40 0.47 -17.28
CA VAL A 182 -0.78 -0.31 -18.47
C VAL A 182 0.06 -1.57 -18.59
N GLN A 183 1.37 -1.45 -18.41
CA GLN A 183 2.30 -2.58 -18.48
C GLN A 183 1.99 -3.61 -17.41
N ARG A 184 1.85 -3.18 -16.15
CA ARG A 184 1.55 -4.07 -15.02
C ARG A 184 0.22 -4.80 -15.19
N HIS A 185 -0.81 -4.11 -15.71
CA HIS A 185 -2.08 -4.72 -16.03
C HIS A 185 -1.90 -5.93 -16.95
N ASP A 186 -1.21 -5.73 -18.09
CA ASP A 186 -1.07 -6.77 -19.10
C ASP A 186 -0.18 -7.94 -18.63
N GLU A 187 0.84 -7.67 -17.81
CA GLU A 187 1.67 -8.69 -17.15
C GLU A 187 0.85 -9.54 -16.17
N VAL A 188 0.10 -8.90 -15.28
CA VAL A 188 -0.73 -9.59 -14.28
C VAL A 188 -1.80 -10.43 -14.94
N LEU A 189 -2.49 -9.88 -15.95
CA LEU A 189 -3.55 -10.61 -16.64
C LEU A 189 -2.98 -11.73 -17.54
N ALA A 190 -1.78 -11.58 -18.09
CA ALA A 190 -1.09 -12.66 -18.78
C ALA A 190 -0.89 -13.88 -17.87
N ALA A 191 -0.46 -13.65 -16.63
CA ALA A 191 -0.21 -14.72 -15.65
C ALA A 191 -1.50 -15.31 -15.05
N THR A 192 -2.46 -14.45 -14.66
CA THR A 192 -3.63 -14.87 -13.86
C THR A 192 -4.85 -15.28 -14.69
N SER A 193 -4.91 -14.85 -15.95
CA SER A 193 -6.04 -15.09 -16.84
C SER A 193 -5.62 -15.78 -18.14
N HIS A 194 -4.68 -15.20 -18.90
CA HIS A 194 -4.36 -15.68 -20.25
C HIS A 194 -3.65 -17.04 -20.22
N LEU A 195 -2.62 -17.21 -19.39
CA LEU A 195 -1.91 -18.49 -19.27
C LEU A 195 -2.83 -19.65 -18.87
N PRO A 196 -3.72 -19.56 -17.86
CA PRO A 196 -4.66 -20.61 -17.53
C PRO A 196 -5.56 -21.03 -18.72
N HIS A 197 -6.07 -20.07 -19.50
CA HIS A 197 -6.89 -20.38 -20.67
C HIS A 197 -6.07 -21.05 -21.78
N LEU A 198 -4.85 -20.54 -22.04
CA LEU A 198 -3.96 -21.15 -23.04
C LEU A 198 -3.63 -22.60 -22.69
N LEU A 199 -3.34 -22.87 -21.41
CA LEU A 199 -3.08 -24.23 -20.94
C LEU A 199 -4.30 -25.14 -21.07
N ALA A 200 -5.50 -24.62 -20.76
CA ALA A 200 -6.74 -25.36 -20.89
C ALA A 200 -7.05 -25.73 -22.36
N TYR A 201 -6.90 -24.80 -23.30
CA TYR A 201 -7.01 -25.09 -24.72
C TYR A 201 -5.95 -26.10 -25.17
N SER A 202 -4.70 -25.93 -24.75
CA SER A 202 -3.58 -26.77 -25.16
C SER A 202 -3.73 -28.21 -24.67
N ILE A 203 -4.14 -28.42 -23.41
CA ILE A 203 -4.32 -29.79 -22.88
C ILE A 203 -5.44 -30.53 -23.59
N VAL A 204 -6.57 -29.85 -23.90
CA VAL A 204 -7.66 -30.47 -24.64
C VAL A 204 -7.22 -30.83 -26.07
N ASP A 205 -6.50 -29.93 -26.77
CA ASP A 205 -6.01 -30.15 -28.11
C ASP A 205 -5.00 -31.30 -28.18
N VAL A 206 -4.02 -31.33 -27.24
CA VAL A 206 -3.01 -32.40 -27.16
C VAL A 206 -3.67 -33.76 -26.93
N LEU A 207 -4.63 -33.85 -26.00
CA LEU A 207 -5.29 -35.12 -25.69
C LEU A 207 -6.24 -35.58 -26.84
N ALA A 208 -6.89 -34.63 -27.52
CA ALA A 208 -7.76 -34.93 -28.65
C ALA A 208 -7.01 -35.50 -29.86
N LYS A 209 -5.73 -35.18 -30.02
CA LYS A 209 -4.85 -35.64 -31.11
C LYS A 209 -4.18 -37.00 -30.86
N GLN A 210 -4.31 -37.57 -29.65
CA GLN A 210 -3.74 -38.88 -29.34
C GLN A 210 -4.55 -40.02 -30.00
N GLU A 211 -3.85 -41.10 -30.38
CA GLU A 211 -4.51 -42.28 -31.06
C GLU A 211 -5.60 -42.92 -30.22
N ARG A 212 -5.56 -42.81 -28.90
CA ARG A 212 -6.55 -43.34 -27.95
C ARG A 212 -7.40 -42.23 -27.29
N SER A 213 -7.64 -41.13 -27.96
CA SER A 213 -8.39 -39.98 -27.45
C SER A 213 -9.77 -40.36 -26.92
N GLY A 214 -10.47 -41.29 -27.59
CA GLY A 214 -11.79 -41.77 -27.15
C GLY A 214 -11.77 -42.43 -25.76
N ASP A 215 -10.75 -43.20 -25.43
CA ASP A 215 -10.60 -43.81 -24.12
C ASP A 215 -10.20 -42.76 -23.06
N ILE A 216 -9.32 -41.82 -23.42
CA ILE A 216 -8.87 -40.72 -22.54
C ILE A 216 -10.10 -39.92 -22.06
N PHE A 217 -10.93 -39.45 -22.96
CA PHE A 217 -12.12 -38.66 -22.60
C PHE A 217 -13.21 -39.50 -21.92
N ARG A 218 -13.33 -40.81 -22.23
CA ARG A 218 -14.29 -41.72 -21.57
C ARG A 218 -14.01 -41.89 -20.08
N TYR A 219 -12.75 -41.87 -19.67
CA TYR A 219 -12.33 -42.03 -18.27
C TYR A 219 -11.97 -40.70 -17.59
N ALA A 220 -12.19 -39.56 -18.28
CA ALA A 220 -11.98 -38.24 -17.69
C ALA A 220 -12.97 -38.00 -16.55
N ALA A 221 -12.43 -37.58 -15.39
CA ALA A 221 -13.23 -37.33 -14.19
C ALA A 221 -13.40 -35.81 -13.92
N GLY A 222 -14.07 -35.47 -12.83
CA GLY A 222 -14.42 -34.09 -12.45
C GLY A 222 -13.25 -33.11 -12.50
N GLY A 223 -12.05 -33.49 -12.04
CA GLY A 223 -10.88 -32.61 -12.08
C GLY A 223 -10.48 -32.18 -13.49
N PHE A 224 -10.61 -33.06 -14.49
CA PHE A 224 -10.37 -32.68 -15.89
C PHE A 224 -11.49 -31.77 -16.42
N ALA A 225 -12.75 -32.07 -16.08
CA ALA A 225 -13.90 -31.24 -16.48
C ALA A 225 -13.77 -29.83 -15.91
N ASP A 226 -13.38 -29.68 -14.63
CA ASP A 226 -13.19 -28.39 -13.99
C ASP A 226 -12.07 -27.58 -14.64
N PHE A 227 -10.90 -28.18 -14.87
CA PHE A 227 -9.76 -27.51 -15.49
C PHE A 227 -10.04 -27.17 -16.96
N SER A 228 -10.59 -28.09 -17.74
CA SER A 228 -10.88 -27.91 -19.17
C SER A 228 -12.07 -26.98 -19.44
N ARG A 229 -12.87 -26.62 -18.43
CA ARG A 229 -14.00 -25.68 -18.56
C ARG A 229 -13.58 -24.35 -19.20
N LEU A 230 -12.39 -23.86 -18.91
CA LEU A 230 -11.86 -22.64 -19.51
C LEU A 230 -11.75 -22.73 -21.04
N ALA A 231 -11.53 -23.91 -21.61
CA ALA A 231 -11.47 -24.13 -23.06
C ALA A 231 -12.85 -24.07 -23.75
N SER A 232 -13.96 -23.92 -23.00
CA SER A 232 -15.29 -23.68 -23.55
C SER A 232 -15.58 -22.20 -23.85
N SER A 233 -14.62 -21.29 -23.58
CA SER A 233 -14.75 -19.86 -23.84
C SER A 233 -14.71 -19.55 -25.35
N ASP A 234 -15.20 -18.36 -25.74
CA ASP A 234 -15.22 -17.93 -27.14
C ASP A 234 -13.83 -17.87 -27.77
N ALA A 235 -13.59 -18.68 -28.78
CA ALA A 235 -12.30 -18.84 -29.41
C ALA A 235 -11.81 -17.56 -30.14
N ARG A 236 -12.73 -16.76 -30.71
CA ARG A 236 -12.40 -15.52 -31.41
C ARG A 236 -11.91 -14.46 -30.43
N MET A 237 -12.66 -14.29 -29.33
CA MET A 237 -12.30 -13.35 -28.26
C MET A 237 -10.91 -13.70 -27.69
N TRP A 238 -10.63 -14.98 -27.42
CA TRP A 238 -9.34 -15.38 -26.89
C TRP A 238 -8.20 -15.24 -27.87
N SER A 239 -8.44 -15.50 -29.18
CA SER A 239 -7.47 -15.22 -30.23
C SER A 239 -7.08 -13.73 -30.24
N ASP A 240 -8.08 -12.84 -30.18
CA ASP A 240 -7.83 -11.38 -30.14
C ASP A 240 -7.03 -10.97 -28.90
N ILE A 241 -7.33 -11.55 -27.73
CA ILE A 241 -6.60 -11.31 -26.48
C ILE A 241 -5.13 -11.71 -26.62
N PHE A 242 -4.82 -12.91 -27.17
CA PHE A 242 -3.44 -13.36 -27.35
C PHE A 242 -2.68 -12.54 -28.40
N VAL A 243 -3.35 -12.08 -29.44
CA VAL A 243 -2.76 -11.16 -30.41
C VAL A 243 -2.42 -9.83 -29.77
N ALA A 244 -3.34 -9.28 -28.96
CA ALA A 244 -3.19 -7.97 -28.32
C ALA A 244 -2.15 -7.99 -27.17
N ASN A 245 -2.07 -9.09 -26.39
CA ASN A 245 -1.12 -9.23 -25.28
C ASN A 245 -0.02 -10.27 -25.56
N ARG A 246 0.51 -10.28 -26.79
CA ARG A 246 1.48 -11.29 -27.25
C ARG A 246 2.73 -11.35 -26.39
N ALA A 247 3.33 -10.21 -26.08
CA ALA A 247 4.63 -10.15 -25.42
C ALA A 247 4.57 -10.75 -24.01
N ALA A 248 3.69 -10.25 -23.16
CA ALA A 248 3.55 -10.74 -21.79
C ALA A 248 3.04 -12.20 -21.73
N SER A 249 2.15 -12.60 -22.68
CA SER A 249 1.71 -13.99 -22.77
C SER A 249 2.83 -14.94 -23.15
N ALA A 250 3.73 -14.55 -24.06
CA ALA A 250 4.89 -15.35 -24.45
C ALA A 250 5.91 -15.49 -23.31
N GLU A 251 6.12 -14.43 -22.54
CA GLU A 251 7.03 -14.42 -21.40
C GLU A 251 6.58 -15.39 -20.30
N VAL A 252 5.33 -15.28 -19.86
CA VAL A 252 4.78 -16.16 -18.80
C VAL A 252 4.67 -17.61 -19.26
N LEU A 253 4.35 -17.85 -20.54
CA LEU A 253 4.37 -19.19 -21.13
C LEU A 253 5.79 -19.76 -21.16
N GLY A 254 6.81 -18.98 -21.48
CA GLY A 254 8.22 -19.39 -21.44
C GLY A 254 8.66 -19.85 -20.05
N ALA A 255 8.28 -19.11 -19.01
CA ALA A 255 8.54 -19.50 -17.62
C ALA A 255 7.85 -20.84 -17.27
N MET A 256 6.59 -21.02 -17.70
CA MET A 256 5.83 -22.27 -17.47
C MET A 256 6.47 -23.45 -18.22
N ILE A 257 6.91 -23.27 -19.47
CA ILE A 257 7.61 -24.31 -20.25
C ILE A 257 8.89 -24.74 -19.52
N THR A 258 9.67 -23.79 -19.02
CA THR A 258 10.90 -24.07 -18.25
C THR A 258 10.60 -24.91 -17.01
N ALA A 259 9.56 -24.55 -16.24
CA ALA A 259 9.15 -25.31 -15.07
C ALA A 259 8.69 -26.74 -15.43
N LEU A 260 7.88 -26.89 -16.48
CA LEU A 260 7.43 -28.20 -16.96
C LEU A 260 8.59 -29.07 -17.48
N GLN A 261 9.58 -28.48 -18.15
CA GLN A 261 10.78 -29.18 -18.59
C GLN A 261 11.63 -29.67 -17.42
N ALA A 262 11.78 -28.86 -16.36
CA ALA A 262 12.47 -29.25 -15.14
C ALA A 262 11.76 -30.43 -14.44
N LEU A 263 10.44 -30.38 -14.33
CA LEU A 263 9.65 -31.48 -13.78
C LEU A 263 9.76 -32.76 -14.62
N LYS A 264 9.71 -32.65 -15.94
CA LYS A 264 9.91 -33.79 -16.84
C LYS A 264 11.29 -34.42 -16.64
N THR A 265 12.34 -33.61 -16.58
CA THR A 265 13.71 -34.09 -16.34
C THR A 265 13.80 -34.80 -14.99
N ALA A 266 13.22 -34.23 -13.94
CA ALA A 266 13.19 -34.87 -12.61
C ALA A 266 12.50 -36.24 -12.65
N LEU A 267 11.34 -36.36 -13.32
CA LEU A 267 10.60 -37.60 -13.50
C LEU A 267 11.39 -38.67 -14.27
N GLU A 268 12.25 -38.28 -15.22
CA GLU A 268 13.04 -39.19 -16.05
C GLU A 268 14.36 -39.64 -15.40
N THR A 269 14.94 -38.82 -14.51
CA THR A 269 16.35 -38.99 -14.10
C THR A 269 16.57 -39.12 -12.58
N SER A 270 15.63 -38.64 -11.74
CA SER A 270 15.82 -38.66 -10.28
C SER A 270 15.55 -40.05 -9.69
N PRO A 271 16.32 -40.48 -8.68
CA PRO A 271 15.97 -41.68 -7.90
C PRO A 271 14.63 -41.51 -7.16
N ASP A 272 13.83 -42.56 -7.05
CA ASP A 272 12.45 -42.52 -6.51
C ASP A 272 12.34 -41.82 -5.14
N ALA A 273 13.24 -42.08 -4.20
CA ALA A 273 13.22 -41.49 -2.87
C ALA A 273 13.42 -39.93 -2.93
N ARG A 274 14.34 -39.48 -3.75
CA ARG A 274 14.60 -38.04 -3.94
C ARG A 274 13.46 -37.38 -4.71
N LEU A 275 12.98 -38.01 -5.78
CA LEU A 275 11.84 -37.51 -6.57
C LEU A 275 10.61 -37.32 -5.70
N GLY A 276 10.30 -38.33 -4.82
CA GLY A 276 9.17 -38.22 -3.91
C GLY A 276 9.29 -37.03 -2.95
N THR A 277 10.49 -36.79 -2.41
CA THR A 277 10.75 -35.64 -1.52
C THR A 277 10.60 -34.31 -2.24
N ASP A 278 11.23 -34.18 -3.42
CA ASP A 278 11.21 -32.93 -4.21
C ASP A 278 9.79 -32.58 -4.69
N LEU A 279 9.02 -33.58 -5.14
CA LEU A 279 7.62 -33.38 -5.54
C LEU A 279 6.72 -33.04 -4.34
N HIS A 280 6.93 -33.67 -3.19
CA HIS A 280 6.18 -33.36 -1.98
C HIS A 280 6.40 -31.91 -1.54
N ALA A 281 7.64 -31.44 -1.55
CA ALA A 281 7.96 -30.05 -1.22
C ALA A 281 7.25 -29.09 -2.18
N LEU A 282 7.41 -29.28 -3.51
CA LEU A 282 6.78 -28.44 -4.53
C LEU A 282 5.25 -28.38 -4.37
N PHE A 283 4.60 -29.54 -4.14
CA PHE A 283 3.14 -29.58 -4.04
C PHE A 283 2.64 -28.99 -2.72
N SER A 284 3.40 -29.13 -1.64
CA SER A 284 3.09 -28.50 -0.35
C SER A 284 3.14 -26.99 -0.44
N ASP A 285 4.22 -26.43 -1.01
CA ASP A 285 4.39 -24.97 -1.21
C ASP A 285 3.28 -24.39 -2.11
N ALA A 286 2.96 -25.08 -3.20
CA ALA A 286 1.88 -24.67 -4.11
C ALA A 286 0.51 -24.70 -3.41
N LYS A 287 0.26 -25.74 -2.59
CA LYS A 287 -0.98 -25.85 -1.81
C LYS A 287 -1.09 -24.71 -0.79
N GLU A 288 -0.04 -24.45 -0.01
CA GLU A 288 -0.03 -23.38 0.98
C GLU A 288 -0.25 -21.99 0.34
N THR A 289 0.45 -21.74 -0.77
CA THR A 289 0.28 -20.49 -1.54
C THR A 289 -1.16 -20.32 -2.04
N ARG A 290 -1.75 -21.41 -2.57
CA ARG A 290 -3.16 -21.38 -3.03
C ARG A 290 -4.15 -21.14 -1.88
N GLU A 291 -3.96 -21.82 -0.75
CA GLU A 291 -4.82 -21.66 0.43
C GLU A 291 -4.74 -20.23 0.97
N ALA A 292 -3.54 -19.64 1.08
CA ALA A 292 -3.36 -18.26 1.46
C ALA A 292 -4.08 -17.31 0.50
N PHE A 293 -3.96 -17.51 -0.81
CA PHE A 293 -4.65 -16.71 -1.83
C PHE A 293 -6.19 -16.81 -1.70
N ILE A 294 -6.75 -18.02 -1.56
CA ILE A 294 -8.20 -18.22 -1.42
C ILE A 294 -8.74 -17.55 -0.16
N ASN A 295 -8.05 -17.73 0.96
CA ASN A 295 -8.45 -17.15 2.24
C ASN A 295 -8.42 -15.62 2.21
N THR A 296 -7.42 -15.03 1.58
CA THR A 296 -7.28 -13.57 1.50
C THR A 296 -8.32 -12.93 0.56
N HIS A 297 -8.63 -13.56 -0.59
CA HIS A 297 -9.39 -12.91 -1.65
C HIS A 297 -10.83 -13.38 -1.82
N PHE A 298 -11.15 -14.62 -1.44
CA PHE A 298 -12.46 -15.21 -1.67
C PHE A 298 -13.24 -15.56 -0.41
N ASN A 299 -12.56 -15.69 0.75
CA ASN A 299 -13.20 -15.98 2.04
C ASN A 299 -12.82 -14.96 3.11
N PRO A 300 -13.01 -13.64 2.90
CA PRO A 300 -12.61 -12.63 3.88
C PRO A 300 -13.38 -12.73 5.21
N THR A 301 -14.52 -13.42 5.25
CA THR A 301 -15.29 -13.70 6.48
C THR A 301 -14.79 -14.94 7.24
N ALA A 302 -13.98 -15.79 6.61
CA ALA A 302 -13.24 -16.85 7.28
C ALA A 302 -11.99 -16.32 8.03
N ASN A 303 -11.65 -15.05 7.83
CA ASN A 303 -10.70 -14.30 8.67
C ASN A 303 -11.33 -13.87 10.02
N LYS A 304 -11.81 -14.83 10.80
CA LYS A 304 -11.29 -14.91 12.18
C LYS A 304 -9.80 -15.13 12.02
N PRO A 305 -8.92 -14.43 12.73
CA PRO A 305 -7.52 -14.80 12.74
C PRO A 305 -7.49 -16.31 13.08
N MET A 306 -7.28 -17.16 12.08
CA MET A 306 -6.57 -18.40 12.32
C MET A 306 -5.33 -17.91 13.02
N ASN A 307 -5.08 -18.40 14.25
CA ASN A 307 -3.88 -18.13 15.02
C ASN A 307 -2.81 -17.68 14.04
N GLU A 308 -2.50 -16.37 14.02
CA GLU A 308 -1.37 -15.87 13.23
C GLU A 308 -0.26 -16.80 13.62
N LYS A 309 0.18 -17.67 12.72
CA LYS A 309 1.33 -18.54 12.98
C LYS A 309 2.36 -17.56 13.48
N SER A 310 2.75 -17.66 14.73
CA SER A 310 3.57 -16.64 15.33
C SER A 310 4.86 -16.60 14.52
N VAL A 311 5.10 -15.47 13.84
CA VAL A 311 6.34 -15.27 13.10
C VAL A 311 7.44 -15.15 14.14
N VAL A 312 8.41 -16.05 14.05
CA VAL A 312 9.54 -16.12 14.96
C VAL A 312 10.81 -15.83 14.18
N PHE A 313 11.62 -14.91 14.68
CA PHE A 313 12.97 -14.72 14.17
C PHE A 313 13.96 -15.54 14.99
N ILE A 314 14.79 -16.32 14.29
CA ILE A 314 15.98 -16.97 14.86
C ILE A 314 17.17 -16.22 14.30
N ALA A 315 17.83 -15.46 15.15
CA ALA A 315 18.92 -14.57 14.78
C ALA A 315 20.21 -14.98 15.50
N GLY A 316 21.35 -14.91 14.79
CA GLY A 316 22.67 -15.27 15.31
C GLY A 316 23.20 -16.62 14.81
N GLN A 317 24.41 -16.98 15.22
CA GLN A 317 25.10 -18.20 14.76
C GLN A 317 24.65 -19.42 15.57
N SER A 318 24.46 -20.55 14.88
CA SER A 318 24.19 -21.83 15.54
C SER A 318 25.35 -22.27 16.42
N ILE A 319 25.04 -22.87 17.56
CA ILE A 319 26.05 -23.44 18.51
C ILE A 319 26.99 -24.45 17.81
N ALA A 320 26.57 -25.07 16.72
CA ALA A 320 27.36 -26.01 15.94
C ALA A 320 28.52 -25.39 15.15
N ASP A 321 28.43 -24.07 14.85
CA ASP A 321 29.41 -23.33 14.03
C ASP A 321 30.44 -22.50 14.83
N GLN A 322 30.51 -22.68 16.15
CA GLN A 322 31.38 -21.89 17.06
C GLN A 322 32.90 -22.13 16.89
N SER A 323 33.38 -22.51 15.72
CA SER A 323 34.83 -22.60 15.46
C SER A 323 35.48 -21.20 15.21
N CYS A 324 34.73 -20.11 15.15
CA CYS A 324 35.24 -18.78 14.86
C CYS A 324 35.10 -17.85 16.07
N ALA A 325 36.21 -17.45 16.66
CA ALA A 325 36.30 -16.56 17.84
C ALA A 325 36.00 -15.05 17.50
N THR A 326 35.69 -14.74 16.25
CA THR A 326 35.50 -13.34 15.80
C THR A 326 34.02 -13.01 15.67
N LEU A 327 33.64 -11.82 16.18
CA LEU A 327 32.30 -11.25 15.99
C LEU A 327 32.01 -11.06 14.50
N PRO A 328 30.74 -11.24 14.06
CA PRO A 328 30.33 -10.90 12.71
C PRO A 328 30.59 -9.43 12.43
N GLN A 329 30.96 -9.10 11.19
CA GLN A 329 31.18 -7.75 10.74
C GLN A 329 30.01 -7.30 9.87
N VAL A 330 29.43 -6.15 10.18
CA VAL A 330 28.36 -5.55 9.39
C VAL A 330 29.00 -4.60 8.37
N LYS A 331 28.89 -4.94 7.08
CA LYS A 331 29.54 -4.14 6.03
C LYS A 331 28.64 -4.03 4.80
N GLY A 332 28.69 -2.86 4.19
CA GLY A 332 28.03 -2.66 2.92
C GLY A 332 27.37 -1.30 2.77
N ARG A 333 26.62 -1.17 1.69
CA ARG A 333 25.91 0.04 1.34
C ARG A 333 24.47 -0.36 1.00
N VAL A 334 23.51 0.22 1.73
CA VAL A 334 22.09 -0.13 1.59
C VAL A 334 21.19 1.10 1.68
N ARG A 335 20.03 1.03 1.01
CA ARG A 335 18.93 1.96 1.17
C ARG A 335 17.82 1.26 1.96
N VAL A 336 17.50 1.76 3.15
CA VAL A 336 16.38 1.27 3.94
C VAL A 336 15.06 1.81 3.39
N PRO A 337 13.89 1.22 3.75
CA PRO A 337 12.59 1.69 3.30
C PRO A 337 12.34 3.17 3.58
N GLY A 338 11.42 3.74 2.81
CA GLY A 338 11.03 5.13 2.97
C GLY A 338 10.40 5.47 4.32
N ASP A 339 10.52 6.73 4.73
CA ASP A 339 9.96 7.24 5.99
C ASP A 339 8.44 7.02 6.05
N LYS A 340 7.98 6.32 7.09
CA LYS A 340 6.58 5.97 7.32
C LYS A 340 5.70 7.21 7.43
N SER A 341 6.15 8.23 8.16
CA SER A 341 5.41 9.46 8.42
C SER A 341 5.21 10.28 7.15
N ILE A 342 6.23 10.34 6.29
CA ILE A 342 6.18 11.04 5.00
C ILE A 342 5.35 10.23 4.01
N SER A 343 5.45 8.90 4.00
CA SER A 343 4.64 8.02 3.15
C SER A 343 3.14 8.19 3.40
N HIS A 344 2.68 8.18 4.65
CA HIS A 344 1.28 8.47 4.98
C HIS A 344 0.83 9.85 4.46
N ARG A 345 1.65 10.87 4.70
CA ARG A 345 1.32 12.25 4.32
C ARG A 345 1.34 12.47 2.80
N SER A 346 2.19 11.76 2.08
CA SER A 346 2.22 11.82 0.61
C SER A 346 0.87 11.40 0.02
N ILE A 347 0.24 10.37 0.60
CA ILE A 347 -1.10 9.94 0.20
C ILE A 347 -2.14 10.96 0.60
N ILE A 348 -2.13 11.42 1.87
CA ILE A 348 -3.13 12.34 2.42
C ILE A 348 -3.15 13.65 1.63
N PHE A 349 -1.99 14.31 1.48
CA PHE A 349 -1.92 15.58 0.77
C PHE A 349 -2.07 15.42 -0.75
N GLY A 350 -1.46 14.38 -1.34
CA GLY A 350 -1.64 14.09 -2.75
C GLY A 350 -3.10 13.85 -3.13
N ALA A 351 -3.87 13.20 -2.26
CA ALA A 351 -5.29 12.92 -2.48
C ALA A 351 -6.16 14.17 -2.55
N ILE A 352 -5.91 15.17 -1.70
CA ILE A 352 -6.68 16.42 -1.64
C ILE A 352 -6.03 17.57 -2.40
N ALA A 353 -4.92 17.33 -3.09
CA ALA A 353 -4.29 18.30 -3.97
C ALA A 353 -5.00 18.38 -5.33
N GLU A 354 -4.79 19.48 -6.04
CA GLU A 354 -5.20 19.63 -7.43
C GLU A 354 -4.08 19.12 -8.35
N GLY A 355 -4.39 18.11 -9.19
CA GLY A 355 -3.46 17.54 -10.16
C GLY A 355 -2.93 16.16 -9.76
N ARG A 356 -1.79 15.78 -10.31
CA ARG A 356 -1.16 14.47 -10.13
C ARG A 356 0.10 14.61 -9.27
N THR A 357 0.14 13.92 -8.13
CA THR A 357 1.32 13.81 -7.27
C THR A 357 2.06 12.52 -7.58
N GLU A 358 3.35 12.64 -7.95
CA GLU A 358 4.23 11.51 -8.18
C GLU A 358 5.08 11.27 -6.92
N VAL A 359 5.11 10.02 -6.45
CA VAL A 359 5.85 9.64 -5.24
C VAL A 359 6.84 8.54 -5.58
N SER A 360 8.09 8.69 -5.14
CA SER A 360 9.15 7.67 -5.17
C SER A 360 9.66 7.40 -3.76
N GLY A 361 10.25 6.23 -3.53
CA GLY A 361 10.74 5.82 -2.22
C GLY A 361 9.64 5.54 -1.19
N PHE A 362 8.40 5.35 -1.62
CA PHE A 362 7.25 5.07 -0.75
C PHE A 362 7.45 3.79 0.06
N LEU A 363 7.09 3.82 1.33
CA LEU A 363 7.07 2.63 2.18
C LEU A 363 5.89 1.72 1.83
N GLU A 364 6.17 0.52 1.30
CA GLU A 364 5.15 -0.50 1.01
C GLU A 364 4.89 -1.40 2.23
N GLY A 365 4.89 -0.83 3.44
CA GLY A 365 4.48 -1.50 4.67
C GLY A 365 2.96 -1.44 4.85
N GLU A 366 2.41 -2.41 5.60
CA GLU A 366 0.96 -2.57 5.78
C GLU A 366 0.26 -1.29 6.27
N ASP A 367 0.85 -0.55 7.19
CA ASP A 367 0.31 0.71 7.70
C ASP A 367 0.06 1.72 6.57
N ALA A 368 1.03 1.89 5.68
CA ALA A 368 0.93 2.82 4.56
C ALA A 368 -0.02 2.30 3.47
N LEU A 369 -0.03 0.99 3.23
CA LEU A 369 -0.94 0.33 2.28
C LEU A 369 -2.41 0.45 2.74
N ASN A 370 -2.70 0.36 4.04
CA ASN A 370 -4.03 0.62 4.58
C ASN A 370 -4.48 2.07 4.34
N THR A 371 -3.55 3.03 4.38
CA THR A 371 -3.86 4.43 4.00
C THR A 371 -4.16 4.56 2.51
N VAL A 372 -3.42 3.89 1.64
CA VAL A 372 -3.74 3.81 0.19
C VAL A 372 -5.15 3.26 -0.01
N ALA A 373 -5.49 2.14 0.66
CA ALA A 373 -6.79 1.50 0.56
C ALA A 373 -7.93 2.43 1.03
N ALA A 374 -7.72 3.16 2.14
CA ALA A 374 -8.68 4.12 2.65
C ALA A 374 -8.95 5.26 1.66
N PHE A 375 -7.92 5.83 1.03
CA PHE A 375 -8.13 6.90 0.05
C PHE A 375 -8.73 6.40 -1.27
N ARG A 376 -8.47 5.16 -1.66
CA ARG A 376 -9.21 4.53 -2.78
C ARG A 376 -10.70 4.38 -2.46
N GLU A 377 -11.04 3.99 -1.24
CA GLU A 377 -12.44 3.91 -0.77
C GLU A 377 -13.09 5.31 -0.72
N LEU A 378 -12.32 6.37 -0.45
CA LEU A 378 -12.74 7.77 -0.50
C LEU A 378 -12.77 8.34 -1.93
N GLY A 379 -12.65 7.51 -2.98
CA GLY A 379 -12.80 7.89 -4.38
C GLY A 379 -11.53 8.44 -5.05
N VAL A 380 -10.37 8.34 -4.41
CA VAL A 380 -9.10 8.80 -4.99
C VAL A 380 -8.47 7.71 -5.87
N THR A 381 -8.12 8.06 -7.10
CA THR A 381 -7.37 7.16 -7.98
C THR A 381 -5.90 7.18 -7.62
N ILE A 382 -5.39 6.03 -7.13
CA ILE A 382 -3.98 5.84 -6.77
C ILE A 382 -3.43 4.67 -7.59
N VAL A 383 -2.49 4.96 -8.48
CA VAL A 383 -1.76 3.98 -9.30
C VAL A 383 -0.54 3.51 -8.53
N GLY A 384 -0.34 2.22 -8.40
CA GLY A 384 0.70 1.62 -7.55
C GLY A 384 0.20 1.39 -6.11
N PRO A 385 1.08 1.21 -5.10
CA PRO A 385 2.54 1.30 -5.22
C PRO A 385 3.16 0.13 -6.00
N GLU A 386 4.27 0.39 -6.67
CA GLU A 386 5.12 -0.58 -7.36
C GLU A 386 6.58 -0.20 -7.17
N ASN A 387 7.35 -1.03 -6.48
CA ASN A 387 8.78 -0.78 -6.20
C ASN A 387 9.02 0.62 -5.60
N GLY A 388 8.23 0.98 -4.59
CA GLY A 388 8.30 2.27 -3.91
C GLY A 388 7.79 3.46 -4.73
N LYS A 389 7.11 3.25 -5.86
CA LYS A 389 6.57 4.32 -6.70
C LYS A 389 5.05 4.27 -6.73
N LEU A 390 4.43 5.42 -6.63
CA LEU A 390 2.99 5.56 -6.83
C LEU A 390 2.65 6.94 -7.41
N SER A 391 1.51 7.01 -8.09
CA SER A 391 0.95 8.24 -8.66
C SER A 391 -0.44 8.45 -8.08
N ILE A 392 -0.68 9.61 -7.48
CA ILE A 392 -1.93 9.97 -6.83
C ILE A 392 -2.61 11.04 -7.69
N ILE A 393 -3.78 10.74 -8.19
CA ILE A 393 -4.59 11.69 -8.91
C ILE A 393 -5.49 12.39 -7.89
N GLY A 394 -5.05 13.57 -7.48
CA GLY A 394 -5.74 14.33 -6.46
C GLY A 394 -7.12 14.78 -6.91
N VAL A 395 -8.07 14.72 -6.00
CA VAL A 395 -9.47 15.09 -6.24
C VAL A 395 -9.78 16.54 -5.83
N GLY A 396 -8.77 17.27 -5.34
CA GLY A 396 -8.93 18.60 -4.76
C GLY A 396 -9.55 18.57 -3.36
N ARG A 397 -9.62 19.71 -2.73
CA ARG A 397 -10.08 19.87 -1.34
C ARG A 397 -11.43 19.22 -1.06
N ASP A 398 -12.41 19.46 -1.93
CA ASP A 398 -13.81 19.07 -1.71
C ASP A 398 -14.24 17.85 -2.55
N GLY A 399 -13.29 17.09 -3.11
CA GLY A 399 -13.56 16.02 -4.06
C GLY A 399 -13.59 14.61 -3.46
N LEU A 400 -13.37 14.42 -2.15
CA LEU A 400 -13.49 13.12 -1.50
C LEU A 400 -14.95 12.65 -1.50
N SER A 401 -15.16 11.35 -1.60
CA SER A 401 -16.47 10.70 -1.63
C SER A 401 -16.74 9.93 -0.34
N ALA A 402 -18.02 9.78 0.03
CA ALA A 402 -18.42 8.96 1.17
C ALA A 402 -17.94 7.51 1.03
N PRO A 403 -17.29 6.94 2.05
CA PRO A 403 -16.87 5.55 2.00
C PRO A 403 -18.07 4.62 2.15
N ARG A 404 -18.06 3.48 1.44
CA ARG A 404 -19.14 2.49 1.47
C ARG A 404 -19.06 1.52 2.67
N LYS A 405 -17.92 1.50 3.34
CA LYS A 405 -17.63 0.63 4.51
C LYS A 405 -16.71 1.37 5.48
N PRO A 406 -16.62 0.92 6.74
CA PRO A 406 -15.64 1.46 7.67
C PRO A 406 -14.22 1.44 7.09
N LEU A 407 -13.47 2.52 7.32
CA LEU A 407 -12.10 2.67 6.87
C LEU A 407 -11.18 1.95 7.86
N TYR A 408 -10.56 0.86 7.42
CA TYR A 408 -9.69 0.03 8.25
C TYR A 408 -8.25 0.55 8.22
N MET A 409 -7.71 0.89 9.39
CA MET A 409 -6.38 1.48 9.56
C MET A 409 -5.30 0.47 9.96
N GLY A 410 -5.63 -0.83 10.07
CA GLY A 410 -4.70 -1.84 10.58
C GLY A 410 -4.21 -1.49 11.98
N ASN A 411 -2.90 -1.49 12.18
CA ASN A 411 -2.23 -1.08 13.42
C ASN A 411 -1.82 0.41 13.44
N SER A 412 -2.14 1.17 12.38
CA SER A 412 -1.63 2.52 12.20
C SER A 412 -2.33 3.60 13.04
N GLY A 413 -1.81 3.86 14.23
CA GLY A 413 -2.22 5.01 15.04
C GLY A 413 -1.96 6.36 14.34
N THR A 414 -0.97 6.43 13.44
CA THR A 414 -0.69 7.63 12.64
C THR A 414 -1.82 7.89 11.66
N ALA A 415 -2.18 6.89 10.83
CA ALA A 415 -3.26 7.04 9.86
C ALA A 415 -4.58 7.42 10.56
N MET A 416 -4.96 6.71 11.62
CA MET A 416 -6.22 6.98 12.34
C MET A 416 -6.28 8.41 12.88
N ARG A 417 -5.21 8.90 13.51
CA ARG A 417 -5.21 10.26 14.08
C ARG A 417 -5.19 11.35 13.01
N LEU A 418 -4.42 11.20 11.95
CA LEU A 418 -4.37 12.18 10.87
C LEU A 418 -5.69 12.22 10.08
N LEU A 419 -6.24 11.05 9.72
CA LEU A 419 -7.49 10.98 9.00
C LEU A 419 -8.68 11.49 9.83
N SER A 420 -8.65 11.37 11.17
CA SER A 420 -9.69 11.97 12.01
C SER A 420 -9.81 13.48 11.77
N GLY A 421 -8.67 14.19 11.62
CA GLY A 421 -8.68 15.62 11.30
C GLY A 421 -9.24 15.93 9.91
N LEU A 422 -8.82 15.18 8.90
CA LEU A 422 -9.28 15.35 7.53
C LEU A 422 -10.78 15.03 7.38
N LEU A 423 -11.23 13.92 7.96
CA LEU A 423 -12.60 13.42 7.80
C LEU A 423 -13.61 14.25 8.63
N ALA A 424 -13.18 14.83 9.75
CA ALA A 424 -14.03 15.72 10.55
C ALA A 424 -14.55 16.94 9.77
N ALA A 425 -13.89 17.29 8.69
CA ALA A 425 -14.24 18.43 7.83
C ALA A 425 -15.06 18.04 6.59
N GLN A 426 -15.30 16.77 6.35
CA GLN A 426 -16.00 16.31 5.15
C GLN A 426 -17.52 16.39 5.34
N GLN A 427 -18.26 16.40 4.20
CA GLN A 427 -19.72 16.53 4.19
C GLN A 427 -20.43 15.16 4.07
N PHE A 428 -19.81 14.11 4.64
CA PHE A 428 -20.35 12.75 4.67
C PHE A 428 -19.95 12.03 5.96
N ASP A 429 -20.72 11.01 6.32
CA ASP A 429 -20.42 10.15 7.46
C ASP A 429 -19.24 9.22 7.14
N SER A 430 -18.41 8.98 8.14
CA SER A 430 -17.29 8.02 8.04
C SER A 430 -17.05 7.33 9.37
N GLU A 431 -16.48 6.12 9.31
CA GLU A 431 -16.08 5.35 10.48
C GLU A 431 -14.64 4.86 10.32
N LEU A 432 -13.79 5.11 11.33
CA LEU A 432 -12.43 4.64 11.41
C LEU A 432 -12.32 3.45 12.36
N THR A 433 -11.77 2.33 11.86
CA THR A 433 -11.53 1.10 12.63
C THR A 433 -10.08 0.66 12.52
N GLY A 434 -9.68 -0.33 13.31
CA GLY A 434 -8.35 -0.91 13.25
C GLY A 434 -8.30 -2.32 13.84
N ASP A 435 -7.11 -2.85 13.98
CA ASP A 435 -6.87 -4.14 14.62
C ASP A 435 -7.11 -4.10 16.13
N GLU A 436 -6.94 -5.24 16.78
CA GLU A 436 -7.11 -5.37 18.24
C GLU A 436 -6.18 -4.45 19.04
N SER A 437 -4.94 -4.26 18.58
CA SER A 437 -3.98 -3.37 19.23
C SER A 437 -4.38 -1.90 19.08
N LEU A 438 -4.74 -1.48 17.86
CA LEU A 438 -5.13 -0.08 17.61
C LEU A 438 -6.42 0.29 18.35
N THR A 439 -7.39 -0.63 18.43
CA THR A 439 -8.66 -0.39 19.12
C THR A 439 -8.52 -0.19 20.64
N LYS A 440 -7.41 -0.62 21.22
CA LYS A 440 -7.09 -0.37 22.65
C LYS A 440 -6.46 1.00 22.91
N ARG A 441 -5.91 1.67 21.86
CA ARG A 441 -5.18 2.93 22.03
C ARG A 441 -6.11 4.12 22.20
N PRO A 442 -5.80 5.07 23.11
CA PRO A 442 -6.62 6.25 23.33
C PRO A 442 -6.52 7.24 22.17
N MET A 443 -7.67 7.70 21.66
CA MET A 443 -7.78 8.73 20.63
C MET A 443 -8.30 10.05 21.17
N ALA A 444 -8.61 10.14 22.48
CA ALA A 444 -9.11 11.35 23.12
C ALA A 444 -8.23 12.58 22.83
N ARG A 445 -6.89 12.39 22.74
CA ARG A 445 -5.94 13.47 22.45
C ARG A 445 -6.15 14.18 21.10
N VAL A 446 -6.85 13.54 20.14
CA VAL A 446 -7.24 14.17 18.86
C VAL A 446 -8.74 14.46 18.82
N VAL A 447 -9.58 13.63 19.41
CA VAL A 447 -11.04 13.80 19.43
C VAL A 447 -11.45 15.06 20.20
N GLU A 448 -10.87 15.30 21.36
CA GLU A 448 -11.21 16.46 22.19
C GLU A 448 -10.92 17.80 21.49
N PRO A 449 -9.71 18.07 20.98
CA PRO A 449 -9.47 19.33 20.28
C PRO A 449 -10.23 19.44 18.95
N LEU A 450 -10.52 18.35 18.23
CA LEU A 450 -11.41 18.40 17.06
C LEU A 450 -12.83 18.81 17.44
N ARG A 451 -13.35 18.34 18.55
CA ARG A 451 -14.66 18.78 19.07
C ARG A 451 -14.66 20.27 19.44
N LEU A 452 -13.54 20.80 19.94
CA LEU A 452 -13.38 22.25 20.13
C LEU A 452 -13.41 23.02 18.81
N MET A 453 -12.99 22.42 17.68
CA MET A 453 -13.14 23.00 16.34
C MET A 453 -14.57 22.87 15.78
N GLY A 454 -15.49 22.18 16.47
CA GLY A 454 -16.88 21.96 16.05
C GLY A 454 -17.13 20.59 15.41
N ALA A 455 -16.16 19.67 15.45
CA ALA A 455 -16.33 18.32 14.88
C ALA A 455 -17.36 17.48 15.69
N THR A 456 -18.13 16.67 14.98
CA THR A 456 -19.04 15.68 15.55
C THR A 456 -18.41 14.30 15.44
N ILE A 457 -17.85 13.81 16.55
CA ILE A 457 -17.12 12.53 16.60
C ILE A 457 -17.61 11.71 17.79
N ASP A 458 -18.12 10.51 17.52
CA ASP A 458 -18.40 9.49 18.54
C ASP A 458 -17.23 8.52 18.67
N ALA A 459 -16.86 8.22 19.91
CA ALA A 459 -15.83 7.27 20.26
C ALA A 459 -16.32 6.35 21.38
N GLN A 460 -15.75 5.17 21.51
CA GLN A 460 -16.04 4.29 22.63
C GLN A 460 -15.53 4.84 23.97
N ALA A 461 -15.93 4.21 25.08
CA ALA A 461 -15.50 4.58 26.41
C ALA A 461 -13.96 4.72 26.49
N GLY A 462 -13.49 5.83 27.07
CA GLY A 462 -12.07 6.18 27.10
C GLY A 462 -11.53 6.78 25.80
N GLY A 463 -12.40 7.22 24.89
CA GLY A 463 -12.00 7.83 23.61
C GLY A 463 -11.34 6.83 22.66
N ARG A 464 -11.75 5.57 22.66
CA ARG A 464 -11.16 4.49 21.86
C ARG A 464 -11.90 4.30 20.53
N PRO A 465 -11.25 3.70 19.50
CA PRO A 465 -11.92 3.29 18.28
C PRO A 465 -13.01 2.22 18.52
N PRO A 466 -13.97 2.05 17.58
CA PRO A 466 -14.12 2.81 16.35
C PRO A 466 -14.49 4.28 16.57
N LEU A 467 -14.04 5.15 15.66
CA LEU A 467 -14.40 6.56 15.64
C LEU A 467 -15.45 6.79 14.55
N LYS A 468 -16.65 7.24 14.93
CA LYS A 468 -17.70 7.63 13.99
C LYS A 468 -17.71 9.14 13.85
N ILE A 469 -17.54 9.61 12.64
CA ILE A 469 -17.37 11.02 12.31
C ILE A 469 -18.52 11.44 11.40
N ALA A 470 -19.31 12.40 11.86
CA ALA A 470 -20.42 12.95 11.10
C ALA A 470 -20.06 14.32 10.50
N PRO A 471 -20.74 14.74 9.41
CA PRO A 471 -20.53 16.03 8.77
C PRO A 471 -20.62 17.19 9.78
N ALA A 472 -19.63 18.08 9.76
CA ALA A 472 -19.60 19.25 10.61
C ALA A 472 -18.95 20.45 9.92
N LYS A 473 -19.32 21.65 10.34
CA LYS A 473 -18.67 22.88 9.91
C LYS A 473 -17.61 23.26 10.93
N LEU A 474 -16.35 23.17 10.56
CA LEU A 474 -15.25 23.46 11.46
C LEU A 474 -14.92 24.95 11.48
N HIS A 475 -14.42 25.42 12.64
CA HIS A 475 -13.85 26.76 12.80
C HIS A 475 -12.42 26.67 13.35
N GLY A 476 -11.61 27.64 12.99
CA GLY A 476 -10.23 27.73 13.48
C GLY A 476 -10.17 27.95 14.98
N ILE A 477 -9.15 27.41 15.62
CA ILE A 477 -8.91 27.54 17.06
C ILE A 477 -7.47 27.93 17.36
N ARG A 478 -7.24 28.52 18.54
CA ARG A 478 -5.92 28.62 19.16
C ARG A 478 -5.80 27.51 20.19
N TYR A 479 -4.87 26.60 19.95
CA TYR A 479 -4.73 25.39 20.79
C TYR A 479 -3.31 25.25 21.32
N ALA A 480 -3.14 25.42 22.63
CA ALA A 480 -1.91 25.09 23.31
C ALA A 480 -1.92 23.58 23.64
N MET A 481 -1.06 22.81 23.02
CA MET A 481 -0.99 21.36 23.28
C MET A 481 -0.48 21.11 24.70
N PRO A 482 -1.16 20.24 25.49
CA PRO A 482 -0.72 19.91 26.85
C PRO A 482 0.55 19.08 26.89
N MET A 483 0.88 18.40 25.79
CA MET A 483 2.09 17.60 25.61
C MET A 483 2.56 17.67 24.16
N ALA A 484 3.84 17.48 23.93
CA ALA A 484 4.44 17.45 22.61
C ALA A 484 3.92 16.24 21.80
N SER A 485 3.17 16.47 20.71
CA SER A 485 2.63 15.42 19.86
C SER A 485 2.48 15.84 18.40
N ALA A 486 3.39 15.37 17.55
CA ALA A 486 3.32 15.64 16.12
C ALA A 486 2.01 15.13 15.47
N GLN A 487 1.42 14.06 16.00
CA GLN A 487 0.17 13.51 15.46
C GLN A 487 -1.04 14.39 15.79
N VAL A 488 -1.10 14.97 17.00
CA VAL A 488 -2.14 15.92 17.38
C VAL A 488 -2.00 17.19 16.54
N LYS A 489 -0.79 17.76 16.45
CA LYS A 489 -0.50 18.90 15.58
C LYS A 489 -0.94 18.65 14.13
N SER A 490 -0.51 17.53 13.55
CA SER A 490 -0.88 17.17 12.17
C SER A 490 -2.38 17.01 11.97
N CYS A 491 -3.08 16.38 12.91
CA CYS A 491 -4.53 16.21 12.90
C CYS A 491 -5.26 17.56 12.83
N LEU A 492 -4.87 18.49 13.71
CA LEU A 492 -5.51 19.81 13.79
C LEU A 492 -5.15 20.69 12.58
N LEU A 493 -3.92 20.60 12.03
CA LEU A 493 -3.57 21.28 10.79
C LEU A 493 -4.40 20.75 9.60
N LEU A 494 -4.62 19.42 9.50
CA LEU A 494 -5.47 18.83 8.46
C LEU A 494 -6.93 19.31 8.58
N ALA A 495 -7.47 19.35 9.79
CA ALA A 495 -8.80 19.91 10.04
C ALA A 495 -8.85 21.42 9.71
N GLY A 496 -7.77 22.14 10.05
CA GLY A 496 -7.59 23.57 9.79
C GLY A 496 -7.62 23.95 8.32
N LEU A 497 -7.22 23.05 7.39
CA LEU A 497 -7.31 23.29 5.95
C LEU A 497 -8.74 23.62 5.48
N TYR A 498 -9.73 23.14 6.23
CA TYR A 498 -11.17 23.26 5.92
C TYR A 498 -11.92 24.22 6.87
N ALA A 499 -11.29 24.58 7.99
CA ALA A 499 -11.94 25.37 9.03
C ALA A 499 -12.15 26.84 8.58
N ASP A 500 -13.24 27.46 9.04
CA ASP A 500 -13.44 28.89 8.86
C ASP A 500 -12.50 29.65 9.82
N GLY A 501 -11.60 30.49 9.27
CA GLY A 501 -10.63 31.28 10.02
C GLY A 501 -9.29 30.60 10.25
N VAL A 502 -8.54 31.11 11.24
CA VAL A 502 -7.16 30.70 11.51
C VAL A 502 -7.11 29.60 12.57
N THR A 503 -6.38 28.52 12.26
CA THR A 503 -5.99 27.49 13.24
C THR A 503 -4.54 27.73 13.64
N GLU A 504 -4.31 27.96 14.94
CA GLU A 504 -3.00 28.21 15.54
C GLU A 504 -2.72 27.16 16.62
N ILE A 505 -1.55 26.50 16.55
CA ILE A 505 -1.17 25.43 17.45
C ILE A 505 0.16 25.79 18.08
N SER A 506 0.21 25.81 19.40
CA SER A 506 1.43 26.00 20.18
C SER A 506 1.86 24.69 20.83
N GLU A 507 3.13 24.35 20.72
CA GLU A 507 3.70 23.10 21.26
C GLU A 507 4.61 23.39 22.47
N PRO A 508 4.53 22.56 23.54
CA PRO A 508 5.34 22.76 24.74
C PRO A 508 6.79 22.32 24.56
N GLY A 509 7.11 21.64 23.45
CA GLY A 509 8.44 21.17 23.08
C GLY A 509 8.46 20.81 21.62
N ILE A 510 9.64 20.65 21.03
CA ILE A 510 9.83 20.40 19.59
C ILE A 510 9.17 19.08 19.19
N CYS A 511 8.24 19.14 18.25
CA CYS A 511 7.63 17.98 17.59
C CYS A 511 8.11 17.88 16.14
N ARG A 512 7.96 16.68 15.55
CA ARG A 512 8.20 16.44 14.10
C ARG A 512 7.40 17.42 13.25
N ASP A 513 8.02 17.99 12.24
CA ASP A 513 7.47 19.06 11.39
C ASP A 513 7.21 18.63 9.93
N HIS A 514 7.08 17.33 9.68
CA HIS A 514 6.80 16.80 8.33
C HIS A 514 5.51 17.35 7.72
N THR A 515 4.46 17.58 8.52
CA THR A 515 3.19 18.14 8.04
C THR A 515 3.38 19.54 7.50
N GLU A 516 4.08 20.39 8.23
CA GLU A 516 4.35 21.76 7.87
C GLU A 516 5.21 21.85 6.61
N ARG A 517 6.31 21.08 6.55
CA ARG A 517 7.19 21.02 5.37
C ARG A 517 6.46 20.54 4.14
N MET A 518 5.63 19.52 4.29
CA MET A 518 4.88 18.99 3.16
C MET A 518 3.76 19.94 2.74
N LEU A 519 3.05 20.62 3.64
CA LEU A 519 2.08 21.67 3.28
C LEU A 519 2.74 22.78 2.46
N GLU A 520 3.93 23.25 2.89
CA GLU A 520 4.72 24.22 2.11
C GLU A 520 5.11 23.66 0.74
N GLY A 521 5.53 22.38 0.67
CA GLY A 521 5.87 21.69 -0.58
C GLY A 521 4.69 21.53 -1.54
N PHE A 522 3.45 21.45 -1.02
CA PHE A 522 2.20 21.45 -1.78
C PHE A 522 1.67 22.88 -2.03
N GLY A 523 2.44 23.92 -1.69
CA GLY A 523 2.11 25.31 -1.94
C GLY A 523 1.06 25.91 -1.00
N TYR A 524 0.80 25.27 0.16
CA TYR A 524 -0.13 25.80 1.15
C TYR A 524 0.55 26.85 2.04
N PRO A 525 -0.03 28.06 2.20
CA PRO A 525 0.55 29.10 3.04
C PRO A 525 0.39 28.74 4.53
N LEU A 526 1.48 28.78 5.27
CA LEU A 526 1.49 28.66 6.73
C LEU A 526 2.50 29.62 7.35
N THR A 527 2.32 29.94 8.62
CA THR A 527 3.21 30.80 9.37
C THR A 527 3.78 30.04 10.56
N ARG A 528 5.07 30.19 10.82
CA ARG A 528 5.74 29.64 12.02
C ARG A 528 6.28 30.79 12.85
N SER A 529 6.22 30.64 14.18
CA SER A 529 6.92 31.57 15.10
C SER A 529 8.43 31.46 14.92
N ALA A 530 9.16 32.50 15.29
CA ALA A 530 10.61 32.55 15.14
C ALA A 530 11.36 31.46 15.93
N ASP A 531 10.79 31.03 17.04
CA ASP A 531 11.32 29.94 17.90
C ASP A 531 10.82 28.55 17.45
N GLY A 532 9.95 28.48 16.43
CA GLY A 532 9.38 27.24 15.93
C GLY A 532 8.31 26.60 16.84
N SER A 533 7.96 27.21 17.97
CA SER A 533 7.02 26.64 18.95
C SER A 533 5.55 26.78 18.55
N THR A 534 5.23 27.62 17.56
CA THR A 534 3.88 27.86 17.13
C THR A 534 3.76 27.79 15.60
N VAL A 535 2.74 27.11 15.11
CA VAL A 535 2.38 27.07 13.69
C VAL A 535 0.94 27.51 13.52
N SER A 536 0.67 28.30 12.48
CA SER A 536 -0.67 28.72 12.13
C SER A 536 -0.94 28.64 10.63
N LEU A 537 -2.18 28.36 10.27
CA LEU A 537 -2.67 28.40 8.90
C LEU A 537 -4.12 28.93 8.88
N GLU A 538 -4.50 29.53 7.75
CA GLU A 538 -5.87 29.91 7.45
C GLU A 538 -6.48 28.88 6.51
N GLY A 539 -7.72 28.44 6.80
CA GLY A 539 -8.41 27.47 5.97
C GLY A 539 -8.82 28.00 4.61
N GLY A 540 -9.16 27.11 3.68
CA GLY A 540 -9.77 27.47 2.40
C GLY A 540 -8.83 27.55 1.20
N HIS A 541 -7.52 27.47 1.37
CA HIS A 541 -6.57 27.39 0.26
C HIS A 541 -6.52 25.99 -0.37
N ALA A 542 -6.15 25.92 -1.65
CA ALA A 542 -5.96 24.65 -2.37
C ALA A 542 -4.51 24.19 -2.28
N LEU A 543 -4.34 22.87 -2.18
CA LEU A 543 -3.04 22.20 -2.33
C LEU A 543 -2.77 21.96 -3.82
N LYS A 544 -1.53 22.12 -4.25
CA LYS A 544 -1.07 21.85 -5.61
C LYS A 544 -0.25 20.57 -5.63
N ALA A 545 -0.55 19.69 -6.57
CA ALA A 545 0.21 18.44 -6.73
C ALA A 545 1.70 18.73 -7.00
N THR A 546 2.54 17.84 -6.50
CA THR A 546 4.00 17.95 -6.57
C THR A 546 4.65 16.59 -6.76
N THR A 547 5.97 16.56 -6.92
CA THR A 547 6.75 15.32 -6.90
C THR A 547 7.39 15.16 -5.53
N ILE A 548 7.26 13.97 -4.94
CA ILE A 548 7.81 13.63 -3.63
C ILE A 548 8.78 12.47 -3.80
N ASP A 549 10.02 12.65 -3.36
CA ASP A 549 10.98 11.57 -3.16
C ASP A 549 11.08 11.32 -1.65
N VAL A 550 10.47 10.23 -1.18
CA VAL A 550 10.42 9.88 0.24
C VAL A 550 11.82 9.46 0.68
N PRO A 551 12.44 10.15 1.65
CA PRO A 551 13.74 9.73 2.17
C PRO A 551 13.64 8.41 2.92
N SER A 552 14.75 7.68 3.00
CA SER A 552 14.89 6.51 3.86
C SER A 552 14.61 6.88 5.32
N ASP A 553 13.83 6.04 6.02
CA ASP A 553 13.41 6.29 7.41
C ASP A 553 14.59 6.18 8.37
N ILE A 554 14.88 7.26 9.12
CA ILE A 554 15.91 7.25 10.15
C ILE A 554 15.64 6.20 11.23
N SER A 555 14.39 5.90 11.55
CA SER A 555 14.03 4.84 12.49
C SER A 555 14.45 3.46 11.99
N SER A 556 14.23 3.18 10.70
CA SER A 556 14.68 1.94 10.06
C SER A 556 16.21 1.90 9.95
N ALA A 557 16.83 3.02 9.59
CA ALA A 557 18.28 3.19 9.53
C ALA A 557 18.96 2.92 10.88
N THR A 558 18.31 3.25 11.98
CA THR A 558 18.83 3.12 13.34
C THR A 558 19.30 1.70 13.68
N PHE A 559 18.56 0.67 13.22
CA PHE A 559 18.94 -0.72 13.50
C PHE A 559 20.30 -1.07 12.90
N PHE A 560 20.58 -0.61 11.69
CA PHE A 560 21.88 -0.83 11.05
C PHE A 560 22.98 0.12 11.55
N LEU A 561 22.63 1.34 11.99
CA LEU A 561 23.56 2.20 12.71
C LEU A 561 24.04 1.54 14.01
N VAL A 562 23.11 1.00 14.80
CA VAL A 562 23.45 0.29 16.03
C VAL A 562 24.20 -1.01 15.72
N ALA A 563 23.76 -1.80 14.73
CA ALA A 563 24.47 -3.02 14.32
C ALA A 563 25.95 -2.75 13.98
N ALA A 564 26.23 -1.68 13.23
CA ALA A 564 27.60 -1.28 12.90
C ALA A 564 28.37 -0.72 14.12
N ALA A 565 27.69 0.03 15.01
CA ALA A 565 28.30 0.61 16.19
C ALA A 565 28.78 -0.45 17.20
N ILE A 566 28.06 -1.57 17.32
CA ILE A 566 28.35 -2.60 18.35
C ILE A 566 29.30 -3.71 17.88
N CYS A 567 29.61 -3.83 16.59
CA CYS A 567 30.40 -4.93 16.03
C CYS A 567 31.77 -4.45 15.53
N PRO A 568 32.91 -4.87 16.12
CA PRO A 568 34.24 -4.51 15.67
C PRO A 568 34.50 -4.80 14.19
N GLY A 569 35.10 -3.83 13.49
CA GLY A 569 35.46 -3.94 12.07
C GLY A 569 34.28 -3.69 11.09
N SER A 570 33.13 -3.25 11.59
CA SER A 570 31.98 -2.86 10.76
C SER A 570 32.22 -1.52 10.05
N ASP A 571 31.64 -1.39 8.83
CA ASP A 571 31.68 -0.19 7.98
C ASP A 571 30.44 -0.19 7.09
N VAL A 572 29.47 0.67 7.38
CA VAL A 572 28.16 0.71 6.71
C VAL A 572 27.87 2.10 6.20
N VAL A 573 27.31 2.17 4.99
CA VAL A 573 26.75 3.41 4.44
C VAL A 573 25.26 3.22 4.19
N LEU A 574 24.44 4.05 4.83
CA LEU A 574 23.00 4.10 4.66
C LEU A 574 22.65 5.25 3.72
N GLU A 575 21.95 4.92 2.62
CA GLU A 575 21.70 5.86 1.54
C GLU A 575 20.41 6.65 1.73
N HIS A 576 20.44 7.92 1.31
CA HIS A 576 19.26 8.78 1.20
C HIS A 576 18.45 8.92 2.49
N VAL A 577 19.11 8.91 3.65
CA VAL A 577 18.43 8.93 4.95
C VAL A 577 17.91 10.33 5.26
N GLY A 578 16.68 10.42 5.74
CA GLY A 578 16.10 11.65 6.26
C GLY A 578 16.86 12.12 7.50
N ILE A 579 17.40 13.33 7.45
CA ILE A 579 18.13 13.96 8.57
C ILE A 579 17.38 15.21 9.08
N ASN A 580 16.06 15.15 9.12
CA ASN A 580 15.26 16.24 9.69
C ASN A 580 15.71 16.54 11.12
N PRO A 581 16.02 17.81 11.46
CA PRO A 581 16.49 18.20 12.80
C PRO A 581 15.58 17.73 13.94
N THR A 582 14.30 17.54 13.68
CA THR A 582 13.33 17.02 14.66
C THR A 582 13.34 15.49 14.83
N ARG A 583 14.25 14.78 14.12
CA ARG A 583 14.36 13.32 14.07
C ARG A 583 15.78 12.78 14.30
N ILE A 584 16.80 13.63 14.35
CA ILE A 584 18.21 13.20 14.41
C ILE A 584 18.71 12.88 15.82
N GLY A 585 17.82 12.75 16.79
CA GLY A 585 18.20 12.44 18.17
C GLY A 585 19.05 11.19 18.30
N VAL A 586 18.77 10.15 17.53
CA VAL A 586 19.56 8.91 17.52
C VAL A 586 21.01 9.14 17.06
N ILE A 587 21.21 9.97 16.03
CA ILE A 587 22.56 10.32 15.55
C ILE A 587 23.31 11.08 16.65
N ASN A 588 22.63 12.04 17.30
CA ASN A 588 23.22 12.85 18.36
C ASN A 588 23.61 11.99 19.58
N ILE A 589 22.68 11.10 20.01
CA ILE A 589 22.93 10.20 21.17
C ILE A 589 24.09 9.24 20.85
N LEU A 590 24.08 8.56 19.69
CA LEU A 590 25.17 7.67 19.32
C LEU A 590 26.52 8.39 19.23
N LYS A 591 26.57 9.63 18.71
CA LYS A 591 27.79 10.46 18.72
C LYS A 591 28.21 10.83 20.12
N LEU A 592 27.29 11.18 21.02
CA LEU A 592 27.58 11.41 22.42
C LEU A 592 28.15 10.16 23.11
N MET A 593 27.70 8.98 22.71
CA MET A 593 28.25 7.70 23.18
C MET A 593 29.59 7.33 22.53
N GLY A 594 30.09 8.11 21.56
CA GLY A 594 31.38 7.89 20.91
C GLY A 594 31.35 7.20 19.55
N ALA A 595 30.17 6.97 18.96
CA ALA A 595 30.07 6.36 17.65
C ALA A 595 30.69 7.22 16.53
N ASP A 596 31.41 6.59 15.61
CA ASP A 596 32.02 7.24 14.43
C ASP A 596 30.96 7.32 13.28
N ILE A 597 30.14 8.35 13.37
CA ILE A 597 29.07 8.62 12.36
C ILE A 597 29.41 9.88 11.58
N SER A 598 29.52 9.75 10.26
CA SER A 598 29.69 10.84 9.31
C SER A 598 28.43 11.08 8.49
N VAL A 599 28.03 12.34 8.33
CA VAL A 599 26.94 12.77 7.48
C VAL A 599 27.53 13.22 6.14
N LEU A 600 27.25 12.50 5.07
CA LEU A 600 27.81 12.71 3.74
C LEU A 600 26.76 13.24 2.76
N ASN A 601 27.18 14.10 1.84
CA ASN A 601 26.34 14.58 0.73
C ASN A 601 24.97 15.16 1.17
N PRO A 602 24.91 16.06 2.18
CA PRO A 602 23.64 16.62 2.64
C PRO A 602 23.00 17.45 1.52
N ARG A 603 21.69 17.24 1.31
CA ARG A 603 20.88 17.97 0.33
C ARG A 603 19.45 18.09 0.82
N SER A 604 18.63 18.86 0.12
CA SER A 604 17.18 18.94 0.37
C SER A 604 16.41 18.27 -0.77
N VAL A 605 15.39 17.50 -0.42
CA VAL A 605 14.51 16.80 -1.37
C VAL A 605 13.07 17.00 -0.91
N GLY A 606 12.26 17.72 -1.71
CA GLY A 606 10.88 18.01 -1.37
C GLY A 606 10.68 18.77 -0.04
N GLY A 607 11.66 19.61 0.36
CA GLY A 607 11.65 20.32 1.64
C GLY A 607 12.21 19.52 2.84
N GLU A 608 12.48 18.22 2.68
CA GLU A 608 13.11 17.39 3.71
C GLU A 608 14.64 17.32 3.51
N PRO A 609 15.45 17.52 4.57
CA PRO A 609 16.88 17.35 4.49
C PRO A 609 17.24 15.86 4.49
N VAL A 610 18.10 15.47 3.56
CA VAL A 610 18.57 14.09 3.39
C VAL A 610 20.08 14.02 3.27
N ALA A 611 20.67 12.90 3.68
CA ALA A 611 22.09 12.62 3.54
C ALA A 611 22.37 11.13 3.40
N GLU A 612 23.61 10.79 3.11
CA GLU A 612 24.14 9.46 3.37
C GLU A 612 24.74 9.44 4.78
N LEU A 613 24.46 8.39 5.55
CA LEU A 613 25.04 8.18 6.87
C LEU A 613 26.08 7.08 6.78
N ALA A 614 27.35 7.43 6.94
CA ALA A 614 28.44 6.47 7.06
C ALA A 614 28.75 6.24 8.53
N ILE A 615 28.79 4.98 8.96
CA ILE A 615 29.17 4.59 10.31
C ILE A 615 30.25 3.52 10.29
N LYS A 616 31.24 3.70 11.13
CA LYS A 616 32.27 2.71 11.43
C LYS A 616 32.21 2.33 12.89
N TYR A 617 32.62 1.11 13.19
CA TYR A 617 32.76 0.70 14.58
C TYR A 617 33.71 1.65 15.36
N ALA A 618 33.25 2.07 16.51
CA ALA A 618 34.04 2.75 17.52
C ALA A 618 33.60 2.31 18.93
N PRO A 619 34.50 2.19 19.92
CA PRO A 619 34.09 1.84 21.28
C PRO A 619 33.10 2.83 21.86
N LEU A 620 31.96 2.34 22.30
CA LEU A 620 30.90 3.15 22.91
C LEU A 620 31.16 3.31 24.42
N HIS A 621 30.69 4.42 25.00
CA HIS A 621 30.66 4.66 26.44
C HIS A 621 29.27 5.07 26.90
N GLY A 622 28.94 4.71 28.15
CA GLY A 622 27.67 5.05 28.78
C GLY A 622 27.56 6.55 29.03
N ILE A 623 26.33 7.07 28.96
CA ILE A 623 26.02 8.49 29.14
C ILE A 623 24.71 8.67 29.90
N THR A 624 24.54 9.81 30.54
CA THR A 624 23.18 10.30 30.85
C THR A 624 22.62 10.97 29.60
N ILE A 625 21.53 10.43 29.07
CA ILE A 625 20.89 10.93 27.83
C ILE A 625 20.27 12.30 28.12
N PRO A 626 20.66 13.38 27.38
CA PRO A 626 20.06 14.68 27.56
C PRO A 626 18.56 14.70 27.29
N GLU A 627 17.78 15.30 28.18
CA GLU A 627 16.29 15.37 28.01
C GLU A 627 15.88 15.98 26.67
N SER A 628 16.63 16.95 26.14
CA SER A 628 16.37 17.58 24.84
C SER A 628 16.46 16.61 23.64
N GLN A 629 17.13 15.47 23.81
CA GLN A 629 17.24 14.45 22.75
C GLN A 629 16.12 13.43 22.77
N ILE A 630 15.38 13.33 23.87
CA ILE A 630 14.35 12.30 24.06
C ILE A 630 13.22 12.43 23.02
N PRO A 631 12.58 13.59 22.82
CA PRO A 631 11.55 13.73 21.80
C PRO A 631 12.05 13.47 20.36
N LEU A 632 13.34 13.73 20.11
CA LEU A 632 13.99 13.59 18.80
C LEU A 632 14.36 12.13 18.48
N ALA A 633 14.35 11.23 19.49
CA ALA A 633 14.72 9.81 19.36
C ALA A 633 13.74 8.86 20.03
N ILE A 634 12.53 9.31 20.35
CA ILE A 634 11.57 8.53 21.16
C ILE A 634 11.24 7.14 20.59
N ASP A 635 11.26 7.01 19.27
CA ASP A 635 10.96 5.74 18.61
C ASP A 635 12.21 4.85 18.41
N GLU A 636 13.40 5.38 18.60
CA GLU A 636 14.69 4.72 18.36
C GLU A 636 15.29 4.09 19.63
N PHE A 637 14.73 4.35 20.83
CA PHE A 637 15.24 3.85 22.09
C PHE A 637 15.39 2.33 22.18
N PRO A 638 14.50 1.47 21.63
CA PRO A 638 14.73 0.03 21.67
C PRO A 638 16.10 -0.38 21.10
N ALA A 639 16.50 0.20 19.96
CA ALA A 639 17.81 -0.07 19.38
C ALA A 639 18.95 0.61 20.19
N LEU A 640 18.75 1.82 20.70
CA LEU A 640 19.71 2.52 21.55
C LEU A 640 20.00 1.76 22.85
N PHE A 641 19.04 1.03 23.42
CA PHE A 641 19.27 0.21 24.61
C PHE A 641 20.22 -0.97 24.32
N ILE A 642 20.20 -1.51 23.09
CA ILE A 642 21.20 -2.52 22.67
C ILE A 642 22.58 -1.88 22.53
N ALA A 643 22.68 -0.66 21.98
CA ALA A 643 23.95 0.07 21.97
C ALA A 643 24.45 0.36 23.41
N ALA A 644 23.55 0.76 24.31
CA ALA A 644 23.88 1.00 25.73
C ALA A 644 24.41 -0.26 26.43
N ALA A 645 23.81 -1.43 26.16
CA ALA A 645 24.25 -2.70 26.73
C ALA A 645 25.69 -3.10 26.33
N THR A 646 26.20 -2.56 25.21
CA THR A 646 27.60 -2.80 24.74
C THR A 646 28.54 -1.65 25.02
N ALA A 647 28.06 -0.58 25.64
CA ALA A 647 28.87 0.59 25.96
C ALA A 647 29.69 0.37 27.26
N LYS A 648 30.81 1.07 27.41
CA LYS A 648 31.57 1.04 28.65
C LYS A 648 30.92 1.92 29.72
N GLY A 649 30.38 1.28 30.76
CA GLY A 649 29.77 1.99 31.89
C GLY A 649 28.27 2.13 31.78
N GLU A 650 27.68 2.94 32.63
CA GLU A 650 26.21 3.06 32.76
C GLU A 650 25.61 4.06 31.75
N THR A 651 24.48 3.69 31.15
CA THR A 651 23.65 4.62 30.37
C THR A 651 22.31 4.84 31.07
N LEU A 652 22.00 6.11 31.36
CA LEU A 652 20.77 6.52 32.07
C LEU A 652 19.84 7.29 31.16
N LEU A 653 18.59 6.83 31.07
CA LEU A 653 17.46 7.51 30.42
C LEU A 653 16.42 7.88 31.48
N ARG A 654 15.95 9.13 31.50
CA ARG A 654 14.85 9.64 32.34
C ARG A 654 13.92 10.52 31.48
N GLY A 655 12.67 10.71 31.86
CA GLY A 655 11.71 11.58 31.16
C GLY A 655 11.17 10.97 29.85
N ALA A 656 11.14 9.65 29.74
CA ALA A 656 10.69 8.91 28.54
C ALA A 656 9.43 8.05 28.80
N GLU A 657 8.53 8.51 29.70
CA GLU A 657 7.29 7.81 30.03
C GLU A 657 6.39 7.53 28.82
N GLU A 658 6.54 8.31 27.74
CA GLU A 658 5.79 8.06 26.49
C GLU A 658 6.10 6.69 25.85
N LEU A 659 7.26 6.10 26.16
CA LEU A 659 7.60 4.74 25.70
C LEU A 659 6.64 3.66 26.23
N ARG A 660 5.97 3.91 27.37
CA ARG A 660 5.04 2.97 27.99
C ARG A 660 3.69 2.86 27.29
N VAL A 661 3.35 3.81 26.43
CA VAL A 661 2.04 3.92 25.76
C VAL A 661 2.13 3.85 24.24
N LYS A 662 3.23 3.23 23.74
CA LYS A 662 3.43 2.97 22.31
C LYS A 662 2.67 1.70 21.86
N GLU A 663 3.23 0.92 20.96
CA GLU A 663 2.68 -0.37 20.51
C GLU A 663 2.65 -1.40 21.64
N SER A 664 3.64 -1.35 22.53
CA SER A 664 3.76 -2.07 23.79
C SER A 664 4.26 -1.11 24.89
N ASP A 665 4.38 -1.56 26.15
CA ASP A 665 5.22 -0.88 27.14
C ASP A 665 6.70 -1.18 26.82
N ARG A 666 7.28 -0.33 25.93
CA ARG A 666 8.64 -0.50 25.42
C ARG A 666 9.70 -0.52 26.52
N LEU A 667 9.51 0.20 27.63
CA LEU A 667 10.43 0.17 28.77
C LEU A 667 10.40 -1.21 29.43
N ALA A 668 9.22 -1.71 29.73
CA ALA A 668 9.05 -3.02 30.39
C ALA A 668 9.53 -4.18 29.49
N ALA A 669 9.11 -4.20 28.23
CA ALA A 669 9.46 -5.27 27.31
C ALA A 669 10.97 -5.30 26.99
N MET A 670 11.60 -4.14 26.81
CA MET A 670 13.06 -4.05 26.61
C MET A 670 13.83 -4.46 27.88
N ALA A 671 13.42 -4.01 29.06
CA ALA A 671 14.06 -4.41 30.32
C ALA A 671 14.01 -5.94 30.52
N ALA A 672 12.81 -6.53 30.34
CA ALA A 672 12.65 -7.99 30.44
C ALA A 672 13.52 -8.77 29.42
N GLY A 673 13.62 -8.26 28.18
CA GLY A 673 14.47 -8.86 27.16
C GLY A 673 15.97 -8.71 27.47
N LEU A 674 16.41 -7.54 27.96
CA LEU A 674 17.80 -7.29 28.37
C LEU A 674 18.22 -8.21 29.52
N GLU A 675 17.38 -8.35 30.55
CA GLU A 675 17.64 -9.28 31.66
C GLU A 675 17.78 -10.73 31.16
N ARG A 676 16.93 -11.17 30.23
CA ARG A 676 17.00 -12.52 29.66
C ARG A 676 18.31 -12.80 28.92
N ILE A 677 18.89 -11.79 28.27
CA ILE A 677 20.18 -11.94 27.58
C ILE A 677 21.39 -11.64 28.48
N GLY A 678 21.16 -11.44 29.80
CA GLY A 678 22.20 -11.28 30.79
C GLY A 678 22.74 -9.86 30.98
N VAL A 679 21.94 -8.85 30.65
CA VAL A 679 22.28 -7.42 30.84
C VAL A 679 21.60 -6.90 32.11
N ASP A 680 22.38 -6.31 33.01
CA ASP A 680 21.85 -5.67 34.21
C ASP A 680 21.21 -4.32 33.87
N CYS A 681 19.96 -4.13 34.27
CA CYS A 681 19.25 -2.88 34.08
C CYS A 681 18.30 -2.59 35.24
N GLU A 682 18.07 -1.31 35.51
CA GLU A 682 17.12 -0.81 36.50
C GLU A 682 16.04 0.03 35.82
N MET A 683 14.79 -0.38 35.95
CA MET A 683 13.66 0.31 35.33
C MET A 683 13.05 1.35 36.27
N PHE A 684 12.82 2.57 35.76
CA PHE A 684 12.13 3.65 36.44
C PHE A 684 10.74 3.88 35.84
N PRO A 685 9.83 4.60 36.51
CA PRO A 685 8.52 4.94 35.93
C PRO A 685 8.63 5.67 34.58
N ASP A 686 9.67 6.49 34.39
CA ASP A 686 9.91 7.39 33.26
C ASP A 686 11.20 7.05 32.46
N GLY A 687 11.81 5.87 32.69
CA GLY A 687 13.07 5.56 32.03
C GLY A 687 13.71 4.25 32.46
N ILE A 688 15.00 4.10 32.17
CA ILE A 688 15.80 2.90 32.45
C ILE A 688 17.28 3.30 32.62
N SER A 689 17.99 2.62 33.55
CA SER A 689 19.45 2.57 33.59
C SER A 689 19.93 1.21 33.07
N ILE A 690 20.98 1.20 32.27
CA ILE A 690 21.56 0.00 31.66
C ILE A 690 23.05 -0.04 31.96
N ALA A 691 23.52 -1.09 32.66
CA ALA A 691 24.93 -1.35 32.89
C ALA A 691 25.55 -2.00 31.66
N GLY A 692 26.35 -1.24 30.91
CA GLY A 692 26.97 -1.68 29.67
C GLY A 692 28.36 -2.27 29.87
N ASP A 693 28.67 -3.33 29.07
CA ASP A 693 29.98 -3.96 29.01
C ASP A 693 30.42 -4.13 27.54
N PRO A 694 31.54 -3.49 27.12
CA PRO A 694 32.04 -3.58 25.75
C PRO A 694 32.47 -5.00 25.34
N GLU A 695 32.75 -5.88 26.30
CA GLU A 695 33.15 -7.28 26.05
C GLU A 695 31.95 -8.24 26.16
N VAL A 696 30.75 -7.73 26.39
CA VAL A 696 29.56 -8.54 26.60
C VAL A 696 29.31 -9.51 25.43
N ARG A 697 28.96 -10.75 25.80
CA ARG A 697 28.37 -11.77 24.92
C ARG A 697 27.00 -12.09 25.48
N PHE A 698 25.98 -11.68 24.77
CA PHE A 698 24.60 -11.91 25.21
C PHE A 698 24.29 -13.41 25.28
N ALA A 699 23.60 -13.82 26.32
CA ALA A 699 23.16 -15.20 26.48
C ALA A 699 22.12 -15.57 25.39
N SER A 700 22.14 -16.83 24.95
CA SER A 700 21.04 -17.36 24.13
C SER A 700 19.74 -17.33 24.93
N ALA A 701 18.70 -16.80 24.35
CA ALA A 701 17.41 -16.62 25.02
C ALA A 701 16.23 -16.66 24.05
N GLU A 702 15.05 -16.94 24.59
CA GLU A 702 13.79 -16.69 23.92
C GLU A 702 13.18 -15.39 24.44
N ILE A 703 12.83 -14.47 23.54
CA ILE A 703 12.38 -13.13 23.85
C ILE A 703 11.04 -12.89 23.18
N ASP A 704 10.05 -12.44 23.93
CA ASP A 704 8.77 -12.00 23.36
C ASP A 704 8.86 -10.51 22.98
N SER A 705 8.62 -10.20 21.70
CA SER A 705 8.55 -8.81 21.22
C SER A 705 7.25 -8.12 21.61
N GLU A 706 6.29 -8.82 22.22
CA GLU A 706 4.94 -8.33 22.51
C GLU A 706 4.23 -7.76 21.25
N GLY A 707 4.61 -8.26 20.06
CA GLY A 707 4.11 -7.77 18.78
C GLY A 707 4.63 -6.37 18.41
N ASP A 708 5.62 -5.82 19.13
CA ASP A 708 6.26 -4.55 18.78
C ASP A 708 7.45 -4.79 17.83
N HIS A 709 7.29 -4.30 16.60
CA HIS A 709 8.30 -4.46 15.54
C HIS A 709 9.66 -3.87 15.92
N ARG A 710 9.72 -2.82 16.75
CA ARG A 710 11.00 -2.18 17.16
C ARG A 710 11.74 -3.01 18.17
N ILE A 711 11.03 -3.69 19.06
CA ILE A 711 11.61 -4.65 20.01
C ILE A 711 12.13 -5.86 19.25
N ALA A 712 11.35 -6.42 18.33
CA ALA A 712 11.76 -7.55 17.50
C ALA A 712 13.07 -7.25 16.75
N MET A 713 13.15 -6.11 16.06
CA MET A 713 14.34 -5.71 15.31
C MET A 713 15.54 -5.35 16.21
N ALA A 714 15.30 -4.76 17.39
CA ALA A 714 16.37 -4.46 18.35
C ALA A 714 17.06 -5.74 18.85
N PHE A 715 16.29 -6.76 19.24
CA PHE A 715 16.87 -8.04 19.65
C PHE A 715 17.44 -8.85 18.49
N ALA A 716 16.93 -8.70 17.26
CA ALA A 716 17.58 -9.23 16.08
C ALA A 716 19.00 -8.62 15.90
N VAL A 717 19.17 -7.31 16.12
CA VAL A 717 20.47 -6.66 16.11
C VAL A 717 21.35 -7.12 17.29
N ALA A 718 20.78 -7.33 18.47
CA ALA A 718 21.52 -7.85 19.65
C ALA A 718 22.17 -9.20 19.38
N SER A 719 21.59 -10.02 18.49
CA SER A 719 22.12 -11.33 18.11
C SER A 719 23.56 -11.28 17.56
N LEU A 720 23.97 -10.17 16.99
CA LEU A 720 25.35 -9.95 16.54
C LEU A 720 26.40 -10.07 17.66
N ARG A 721 25.97 -9.89 18.90
CA ARG A 721 26.80 -10.00 20.10
C ARG A 721 26.43 -11.22 20.96
N ALA A 722 25.49 -12.05 20.50
CA ALA A 722 25.07 -13.23 21.24
C ALA A 722 26.11 -14.37 21.20
N ALA A 723 26.15 -15.16 22.27
CA ALA A 723 26.96 -16.38 22.34
C ALA A 723 26.34 -17.55 21.58
N GLY A 724 25.10 -17.42 21.12
CA GLY A 724 24.34 -18.39 20.33
C GLY A 724 23.08 -17.73 19.76
N GLU A 725 22.09 -18.52 19.36
CA GLU A 725 20.87 -18.02 18.74
C GLU A 725 19.97 -17.29 19.74
N LEU A 726 19.37 -16.18 19.31
CA LEU A 726 18.24 -15.53 19.95
C LEU A 726 16.96 -15.91 19.20
N ARG A 727 15.98 -16.44 19.94
CA ARG A 727 14.65 -16.78 19.44
C ARG A 727 13.68 -15.66 19.80
N ILE A 728 13.19 -14.92 18.81
CA ILE A 728 12.34 -13.74 19.04
C ILE A 728 10.94 -14.07 18.56
N LEU A 729 9.98 -14.04 19.48
CA LEU A 729 8.58 -14.38 19.24
C LEU A 729 7.78 -13.16 18.77
N ASN A 730 6.64 -13.40 18.12
CA ASN A 730 5.64 -12.39 17.72
C ASN A 730 6.18 -11.31 16.78
N CYS A 731 7.00 -11.69 15.77
CA CYS A 731 7.68 -10.79 14.85
C CYS A 731 6.85 -10.37 13.62
N ALA A 732 5.59 -10.81 13.46
CA ALA A 732 4.76 -10.51 12.29
C ALA A 732 4.66 -9.00 11.99
N ASN A 733 4.56 -8.18 13.02
CA ASN A 733 4.45 -6.72 12.89
C ASN A 733 5.71 -6.01 12.36
N VAL A 734 6.82 -6.71 12.13
CA VAL A 734 7.98 -6.12 11.44
C VAL A 734 7.60 -5.72 10.01
N ALA A 735 6.78 -6.50 9.33
CA ALA A 735 6.31 -6.20 7.97
C ALA A 735 5.45 -4.91 7.88
N THR A 736 4.87 -4.42 8.98
CA THR A 736 4.06 -3.21 8.99
C THR A 736 4.87 -1.93 8.71
N SER A 737 6.17 -1.93 9.06
CA SER A 737 7.04 -0.76 8.92
C SER A 737 8.39 -1.04 8.25
N PHE A 738 8.83 -2.30 8.18
CA PHE A 738 10.08 -2.67 7.56
C PHE A 738 9.95 -4.06 6.87
N PRO A 739 9.19 -4.16 5.77
CA PRO A 739 8.84 -5.44 5.16
C PRO A 739 10.05 -6.26 4.67
N ASN A 740 11.13 -5.62 4.22
CA ASN A 740 12.35 -6.28 3.75
C ASN A 740 13.51 -6.27 4.79
N PHE A 741 13.19 -6.22 6.09
CA PHE A 741 14.20 -6.18 7.17
C PHE A 741 15.14 -7.39 7.13
N VAL A 742 14.60 -8.59 7.01
CA VAL A 742 15.38 -9.83 6.98
C VAL A 742 16.33 -9.88 5.77
N GLU A 743 15.84 -9.48 4.59
CA GLU A 743 16.64 -9.44 3.36
C GLU A 743 17.80 -8.45 3.46
N LEU A 744 17.53 -7.22 3.90
CA LEU A 744 18.57 -6.20 4.06
C LEU A 744 19.56 -6.55 5.16
N SER A 745 19.10 -7.19 6.23
CA SER A 745 19.96 -7.70 7.31
C SER A 745 20.96 -8.72 6.77
N SER A 746 20.50 -9.69 5.98
CA SER A 746 21.36 -10.70 5.34
C SER A 746 22.39 -10.05 4.41
N THR A 747 22.00 -9.04 3.63
CA THR A 747 22.91 -8.28 2.74
C THR A 747 24.06 -7.63 3.51
N LEU A 748 23.83 -7.23 4.75
CA LEU A 748 24.85 -6.59 5.61
C LEU A 748 25.59 -7.58 6.52
N GLY A 749 25.27 -8.88 6.49
CA GLY A 749 25.91 -9.94 7.28
C GLY A 749 25.25 -10.22 8.61
N LEU A 750 24.03 -9.80 8.84
CA LEU A 750 23.16 -10.21 9.95
C LEU A 750 22.21 -11.31 9.49
N GLU A 751 22.48 -12.54 9.89
CA GLU A 751 21.66 -13.70 9.51
C GLU A 751 20.43 -13.83 10.42
N ILE A 752 19.26 -13.86 9.79
CA ILE A 752 17.97 -14.06 10.46
C ILE A 752 17.19 -15.13 9.68
N ARG A 753 16.80 -16.21 10.37
CA ARG A 753 15.87 -17.20 9.84
C ARG A 753 14.47 -16.90 10.34
N VAL A 754 13.48 -17.07 9.47
CA VAL A 754 12.07 -16.88 9.80
C VAL A 754 11.43 -18.24 9.95
N GLU A 755 10.80 -18.49 11.10
CA GLU A 755 9.96 -19.67 11.36
C GLU A 755 8.51 -19.22 11.56
N HIS A 756 7.59 -20.06 11.11
CA HIS A 756 6.16 -19.90 11.34
C HIS A 756 5.72 -20.98 12.35
N ALA A 757 5.46 -20.58 13.59
CA ALA A 757 5.10 -21.48 14.69
C ALA A 757 3.58 -21.72 14.77
#